data_66bb98eff8c00f35bff46c6f0dcb4fce
#
_entry.id   66bb98eff8c00f35bff46c6f0dcb4fce
#
_cell.length_a   1.000
_cell.length_b   1.000
_cell.length_c   1.000
_cell.angle_alpha   90.00
_cell.angle_beta   90.00
_cell.angle_gamma   90.00
#
_symmetry.space_group_name_H-M   'P 1'
#
loop_
_entity.id
_entity.type
_entity.pdbx_description
1 polymer ?
#
loop_
_entity_poly.entity_id
_entity_poly.type
_entity_poly.pdbx_seq_one_letter_code
_entity_poly.pdbx_strand_id
1 'polypeptide(L)'
;MKNVKQRLTPILALGLVAVLASCTPPSNSGKGSLTNSSSAPAVSSTEPKDVIVHGQSEDFKTGSLNLHLKNNAINEGNCFYDGCMPSLIYGSTDRSDRATYVITNREGYEFGPGEPLKEGTYRVRAAYSTYYTTGQFKVVKTLYTDVDTGEGYKKVSEEDALRTRLENWDYVGALGNGKMQSIGNPNLLVIPVTFRDTSFSSSELVDLRKAYFGEAEDTGWESLSSYYYKSSYGKLDITGTVTSTFRYSQSSQEFENDFVKGTKDTTTIANAAIEWVKTQGINLKDYDNNHDGFLDGVELIYKSSRSTANNSNLWWCFTTTVNPILKNPNVDEPVLNRYFWSLSSQQRNHYYSPDIDAHTLIHESGHMLGLNDYYTYGSNDNPGGFVDMMDHNVGDHCAYSKYMLGWVAPKYVDGSKDIFTVKLDSFTDTGDCLLLRNTGDDPWNETPYDEYLMLEYVTPTGVNAKDSQGYPEWVFGQGNKGTGGTFAKPGLRVSHIDNRLVQLVGDEVDEKNYTVTNARAIYSDTLTNIYGYDTEGKAFTPSHQISSNTSSASAEVINGGLYYDSNFRENAIITPDGNDDDFNGNYAVANMGAQSHLFGLSTYDCGGDFFSSYTASGFFSKKVTWNDGSQLNYSFSVIAQDDNSITLRFYKNF
;
A
#
# COMPACT_ATOMS: atom_id res chain seq x y z
N MET A 1 6.06 40.25 14.84
CA MET A 1 5.04 39.67 15.74
C MET A 1 3.66 39.99 15.17
N LYS A 2 3.09 39.11 14.40
CA LYS A 2 1.68 39.14 14.02
C LYS A 2 1.13 37.75 14.25
N ASN A 3 0.19 37.66 15.18
CA ASN A 3 -0.52 36.45 15.57
C ASN A 3 -1.25 35.84 14.38
N VAL A 4 -0.83 34.67 13.97
CA VAL A 4 -1.65 33.76 13.19
C VAL A 4 -2.27 32.79 14.16
N LYS A 5 -3.46 33.10 14.63
CA LYS A 5 -4.37 32.13 15.24
C LYS A 5 -4.91 31.28 14.07
N GLN A 6 -4.25 30.22 13.73
CA GLN A 6 -4.90 29.15 12.99
C GLN A 6 -5.88 28.47 13.96
N ARG A 7 -7.16 28.52 13.59
CA ARG A 7 -8.23 27.78 14.27
C ARG A 7 -7.94 26.31 14.07
N LEU A 8 -7.68 25.60 15.15
CA LEU A 8 -7.80 24.16 15.23
C LEU A 8 -9.25 23.82 14.88
N THR A 9 -9.49 23.46 13.64
CA THR A 9 -10.72 22.78 13.26
C THR A 9 -10.57 21.36 13.79
N PRO A 10 -11.49 20.84 14.55
CA PRO A 10 -11.35 19.50 15.09
C PRO A 10 -11.38 18.50 13.94
N ILE A 11 -10.27 17.80 13.75
CA ILE A 11 -10.09 16.69 12.80
C ILE A 11 -11.04 15.52 13.12
N LEU A 12 -11.63 15.53 14.27
CA LEU A 12 -12.61 14.54 14.74
C LEU A 12 -14.00 14.62 14.11
N ALA A 13 -14.29 15.61 13.24
CA ALA A 13 -15.52 15.61 12.46
C ALA A 13 -15.44 14.80 11.16
N LEU A 14 -14.29 14.24 10.85
CA LEU A 14 -14.07 13.45 9.62
C LEU A 14 -14.33 11.95 9.79
N GLY A 15 -14.64 11.49 10.99
CA GLY A 15 -15.05 10.10 11.25
C GLY A 15 -16.46 9.75 10.74
N LEU A 16 -17.13 10.64 10.02
CA LEU A 16 -18.47 10.41 9.45
C LEU A 16 -18.52 10.72 7.95
N VAL A 17 -17.43 10.66 7.27
CA VAL A 17 -17.46 10.54 5.81
C VAL A 17 -17.68 9.07 5.52
N ALA A 18 -18.83 8.73 5.00
CA ALA A 18 -19.00 7.49 4.30
C ALA A 18 -17.74 7.27 3.45
N VAL A 19 -17.05 6.16 3.65
CA VAL A 19 -15.96 5.75 2.77
C VAL A 19 -16.61 5.56 1.41
N LEU A 20 -16.66 6.63 0.63
CA LEU A 20 -17.08 6.59 -0.75
C LEU A 20 -15.88 6.08 -1.53
N ALA A 21 -15.74 4.77 -1.58
CA ALA A 21 -14.83 4.13 -2.51
C ALA A 21 -15.21 4.59 -3.91
N SER A 22 -14.47 5.49 -4.47
CA SER A 22 -14.67 5.94 -5.85
C SER A 22 -13.70 5.21 -6.76
N CYS A 23 -14.01 3.98 -7.11
CA CYS A 23 -13.47 3.41 -8.33
C CYS A 23 -14.04 4.20 -9.51
N THR A 24 -13.45 5.30 -9.89
CA THR A 24 -13.88 6.03 -11.08
C THR A 24 -13.40 5.30 -12.32
N PRO A 25 -14.29 4.87 -13.22
CA PRO A 25 -13.83 4.50 -14.55
C PRO A 25 -13.26 5.75 -15.24
N PRO A 26 -12.21 5.63 -16.04
CA PRO A 26 -11.65 6.78 -16.75
C PRO A 26 -12.72 7.42 -17.64
N SER A 27 -12.99 8.69 -17.42
CA SER A 27 -13.88 9.46 -18.26
C SER A 27 -13.27 9.66 -19.65
N ASN A 28 -13.89 9.07 -20.66
CA ASN A 28 -13.58 9.31 -22.05
C ASN A 28 -13.83 10.77 -22.44
N SER A 29 -12.80 11.60 -22.52
CA SER A 29 -12.90 12.83 -23.29
C SER A 29 -11.52 13.32 -23.74
N GLY A 30 -11.28 13.30 -25.03
CA GLY A 30 -10.27 14.14 -25.64
C GLY A 30 -9.43 13.48 -26.73
N LYS A 31 -9.94 13.42 -27.94
CA LYS A 31 -9.13 13.22 -29.15
C LYS A 31 -8.13 14.38 -29.30
N GLY A 32 -6.85 14.07 -29.12
CA GLY A 32 -5.75 14.93 -29.50
C GLY A 32 -4.77 14.15 -30.36
N SER A 33 -4.86 14.34 -31.67
CA SER A 33 -3.88 13.87 -32.65
C SER A 33 -2.55 14.56 -32.42
N LEU A 34 -1.51 13.83 -32.06
CA LEU A 34 -0.14 14.30 -32.15
C LEU A 34 0.60 13.50 -33.22
N THR A 35 0.85 14.19 -34.31
CA THR A 35 1.74 13.76 -35.39
C THR A 35 3.19 13.76 -34.89
N ASN A 36 3.82 12.62 -34.97
CA ASN A 36 5.27 12.46 -34.83
C ASN A 36 5.99 13.11 -36.00
N SER A 37 6.92 13.97 -35.70
CA SER A 37 8.17 14.10 -36.46
C SER A 37 9.15 15.00 -35.72
N SER A 38 10.24 14.43 -35.20
CA SER A 38 11.56 15.05 -35.40
C SER A 38 12.65 14.07 -34.97
N SER A 39 13.37 13.61 -35.95
CA SER A 39 14.66 12.96 -35.81
C SER A 39 15.64 13.88 -35.10
N ALA A 40 16.21 13.40 -33.98
CA ALA A 40 17.34 14.06 -33.34
C ALA A 40 18.58 14.01 -34.26
N PRO A 41 19.34 15.07 -34.41
CA PRO A 41 20.58 15.05 -35.18
C PRO A 41 21.65 14.27 -34.40
N ALA A 42 22.34 13.38 -35.11
CA ALA A 42 23.52 12.69 -34.62
C ALA A 42 24.57 13.73 -34.17
N VAL A 43 24.85 13.72 -32.87
CA VAL A 43 25.92 14.55 -32.29
C VAL A 43 27.24 13.82 -32.52
N SER A 44 28.09 14.48 -33.30
CA SER A 44 29.48 14.12 -33.56
C SER A 44 30.26 13.99 -32.26
N SER A 45 30.91 12.85 -32.08
CA SER A 45 31.76 12.51 -30.92
C SER A 45 33.12 13.23 -31.01
N THR A 46 33.15 14.49 -30.66
CA THR A 46 34.38 15.18 -30.31
C THR A 46 34.12 15.93 -29.01
N GLU A 47 34.12 15.22 -27.91
CA GLU A 47 34.14 15.85 -26.60
C GLU A 47 35.58 16.03 -26.14
N PRO A 48 35.86 17.16 -25.48
CA PRO A 48 37.17 17.38 -24.91
C PRO A 48 37.36 16.37 -23.77
N LYS A 49 38.32 15.48 -23.94
CA LYS A 49 38.88 14.74 -22.82
C LYS A 49 39.58 15.76 -21.95
N ASP A 50 39.31 15.69 -20.66
CA ASP A 50 40.05 16.36 -19.61
C ASP A 50 39.73 17.84 -19.37
N VAL A 51 38.65 18.05 -18.60
CA VAL A 51 38.63 19.21 -17.73
C VAL A 51 38.36 18.71 -16.30
N ILE A 52 39.39 18.23 -15.64
CA ILE A 52 39.41 18.24 -14.19
C ILE A 52 39.60 19.72 -13.80
N VAL A 53 38.54 20.36 -13.40
CA VAL A 53 38.66 21.74 -12.89
C VAL A 53 39.27 21.65 -11.50
N HIS A 54 40.59 21.84 -11.46
CA HIS A 54 41.32 22.15 -10.24
C HIS A 54 41.04 23.61 -9.89
N GLY A 55 39.93 23.89 -9.23
CA GLY A 55 39.65 25.28 -8.91
C GLY A 55 38.33 25.43 -8.17
N GLN A 56 38.38 26.34 -7.29
CA GLN A 56 37.35 26.71 -6.34
C GLN A 56 35.96 26.91 -6.92
N SER A 57 35.09 26.58 -6.20
CA SER A 57 33.76 26.10 -6.22
C SER A 57 32.66 27.11 -5.87
N GLU A 58 32.81 28.36 -6.03
CA GLU A 58 31.73 29.31 -5.67
C GLU A 58 30.51 29.27 -6.61
N ASP A 59 30.66 28.65 -7.80
CA ASP A 59 29.61 28.59 -8.81
C ASP A 59 28.95 27.23 -8.98
N PHE A 60 29.26 26.27 -8.11
CA PHE A 60 28.74 24.92 -8.25
C PHE A 60 27.42 24.75 -7.49
N LYS A 61 26.36 24.52 -8.24
CA LYS A 61 25.09 24.12 -7.67
C LYS A 61 25.17 22.66 -7.19
N THR A 62 25.33 22.49 -5.90
CA THR A 62 25.06 21.21 -5.25
C THR A 62 23.61 20.84 -5.50
N GLY A 63 23.35 19.64 -6.00
CA GLY A 63 21.99 19.12 -6.14
C GLY A 63 21.62 18.54 -7.49
N SER A 64 22.46 18.70 -8.53
CA SER A 64 22.18 18.11 -9.85
C SER A 64 23.05 16.91 -10.21
N LEU A 65 23.98 16.52 -9.36
CA LEU A 65 24.82 15.33 -9.54
C LEU A 65 24.74 14.50 -8.26
N ASN A 66 24.01 13.41 -8.32
CA ASN A 66 24.02 12.39 -7.28
C ASN A 66 25.08 11.35 -7.64
N LEU A 67 25.88 10.98 -6.67
CA LEU A 67 26.92 9.97 -6.81
C LEU A 67 26.32 8.61 -6.54
N HIS A 68 26.36 7.72 -7.51
CA HIS A 68 25.93 6.34 -7.36
C HIS A 68 27.11 5.41 -7.50
N LEU A 69 26.98 4.24 -6.94
CA LEU A 69 27.95 3.20 -7.03
C LEU A 69 27.45 2.14 -8.00
N LYS A 70 28.25 1.79 -8.99
CA LYS A 70 27.98 0.69 -9.90
C LYS A 70 28.89 -0.46 -9.59
N ASN A 71 28.36 -1.68 -9.54
CA ASN A 71 29.11 -2.91 -9.30
C ASN A 71 29.84 -2.94 -7.95
N ASN A 72 29.51 -3.87 -7.08
CA ASN A 72 30.10 -4.07 -5.74
C ASN A 72 29.92 -2.89 -4.76
N ALA A 73 29.07 -1.97 -5.07
CA ALA A 73 28.77 -0.90 -4.16
C ALA A 73 27.83 -1.35 -3.06
N ILE A 74 28.16 -0.98 -1.87
CA ILE A 74 27.42 -1.41 -0.71
C ILE A 74 26.26 -0.49 -0.41
N ASN A 75 26.41 0.79 -0.61
CA ASN A 75 25.38 1.82 -0.56
C ASN A 75 26.02 3.19 -0.73
N GLU A 76 25.26 4.19 -0.60
CA GLU A 76 25.69 5.55 -0.55
C GLU A 76 26.17 6.08 0.78
N GLY A 77 25.91 5.40 1.83
CA GLY A 77 26.69 5.50 3.05
C GLY A 77 28.09 5.01 2.79
N ASN A 78 28.26 4.43 1.57
CA ASN A 78 29.48 4.57 0.87
C ASN A 78 30.56 3.60 1.34
N CYS A 79 30.27 2.32 1.22
CA CYS A 79 31.24 1.29 1.46
C CYS A 79 31.54 0.50 0.19
N PHE A 80 32.80 0.27 -0.08
CA PHE A 80 33.31 -0.66 -1.07
C PHE A 80 34.08 -1.77 -0.41
N TYR A 81 34.35 -2.84 -1.12
CA TYR A 81 35.23 -3.88 -0.65
C TYR A 81 36.68 -3.58 -0.96
N ASP A 82 37.56 -4.07 -0.09
CA ASP A 82 39.00 -4.04 -0.30
C ASP A 82 39.37 -4.70 -1.65
N GLY A 83 40.21 -4.04 -2.41
CA GLY A 83 40.61 -4.49 -3.73
C GLY A 83 39.63 -4.18 -4.85
N CYS A 84 38.48 -3.55 -4.58
CA CYS A 84 37.55 -3.14 -5.63
C CYS A 84 38.07 -1.92 -6.41
N MET A 85 37.62 -1.85 -7.66
CA MET A 85 37.76 -0.68 -8.50
C MET A 85 36.41 0.00 -8.56
N PRO A 86 36.17 1.09 -7.80
CA PRO A 86 34.87 1.72 -7.78
C PRO A 86 34.54 2.29 -9.15
N SER A 87 33.40 1.92 -9.66
CA SER A 87 32.77 2.58 -10.79
C SER A 87 31.69 3.49 -10.25
N LEU A 88 31.82 4.78 -10.47
CA LEU A 88 30.92 5.79 -9.97
C LEU A 88 29.97 6.21 -11.09
N ILE A 89 28.68 6.24 -10.80
CA ILE A 89 27.65 6.73 -11.70
C ILE A 89 27.06 7.99 -11.10
N TYR A 90 26.79 8.95 -11.93
CA TYR A 90 26.30 10.26 -11.50
C TYR A 90 24.86 10.48 -11.92
N GLY A 91 24.02 10.64 -10.91
CA GLY A 91 22.71 11.23 -11.00
C GLY A 91 21.71 10.55 -11.92
N SER A 92 20.49 10.81 -11.69
CA SER A 92 19.33 10.44 -12.50
C SER A 92 19.29 11.03 -13.91
N THR A 93 20.40 11.48 -14.44
CA THR A 93 20.43 12.10 -15.75
C THR A 93 21.42 11.37 -16.64
N ASP A 94 21.14 11.33 -17.93
CA ASP A 94 21.90 10.72 -19.02
C ASP A 94 23.37 11.18 -19.14
N ARG A 95 23.98 11.63 -18.07
CA ARG A 95 25.28 12.27 -18.04
C ARG A 95 26.31 11.57 -17.18
N SER A 96 25.94 10.44 -16.58
CA SER A 96 26.81 9.67 -15.71
C SER A 96 28.03 9.10 -16.41
N ASP A 97 27.91 8.79 -17.68
CA ASP A 97 28.98 8.30 -18.56
C ASP A 97 29.98 9.40 -19.00
N ARG A 98 29.67 10.65 -18.73
CA ARG A 98 30.45 11.83 -19.14
C ARG A 98 31.12 12.56 -17.98
N ALA A 99 30.89 12.12 -16.76
CA ALA A 99 31.53 12.72 -15.61
C ALA A 99 32.93 12.16 -15.39
N THR A 100 33.83 13.00 -14.95
CA THR A 100 35.15 12.60 -14.46
C THR A 100 35.16 12.60 -12.96
N TYR A 101 35.94 11.73 -12.34
CA TYR A 101 36.08 11.71 -10.89
C TYR A 101 37.52 11.50 -10.46
N VAL A 102 37.83 12.04 -9.29
CA VAL A 102 39.11 11.85 -8.61
C VAL A 102 38.82 11.29 -7.23
N ILE A 103 39.48 10.20 -6.91
CA ILE A 103 39.44 9.58 -5.58
C ILE A 103 40.73 9.91 -4.86
N THR A 104 40.62 10.36 -3.61
CA THR A 104 41.78 10.64 -2.77
C THR A 104 41.65 9.92 -1.42
N ASN A 105 42.76 9.44 -0.88
CA ASN A 105 42.78 8.99 0.50
C ASN A 105 42.89 10.16 1.48
N ARG A 106 42.99 9.85 2.76
CA ARG A 106 43.09 10.84 3.82
C ARG A 106 44.37 11.68 3.78
N GLU A 107 45.42 11.12 3.21
CA GLU A 107 46.73 11.75 3.05
C GLU A 107 46.82 12.61 1.77
N GLY A 108 45.74 12.61 0.95
CA GLY A 108 45.68 13.36 -0.29
C GLY A 108 46.26 12.69 -1.51
N TYR A 109 46.59 11.38 -1.43
CA TYR A 109 47.02 10.61 -2.59
C TYR A 109 45.85 10.41 -3.55
N GLU A 110 46.04 10.74 -4.82
CA GLU A 110 45.04 10.57 -5.89
C GLU A 110 45.23 9.19 -6.55
N PHE A 111 44.12 8.42 -6.57
CA PHE A 111 44.08 7.10 -7.19
C PHE A 111 43.77 7.20 -8.68
N GLY A 112 44.52 6.51 -9.48
CA GLY A 112 44.30 6.43 -10.92
C GLY A 112 43.07 5.63 -11.28
N PRO A 113 42.51 5.83 -12.49
CA PRO A 113 41.40 5.04 -13.00
C PRO A 113 41.77 3.53 -13.00
N GLY A 114 40.99 2.71 -12.32
CA GLY A 114 41.23 1.27 -12.23
C GLY A 114 42.25 0.86 -11.17
N GLU A 115 42.78 1.77 -10.37
CA GLU A 115 43.63 1.43 -9.24
C GLU A 115 42.77 0.89 -8.08
N PRO A 116 43.04 -0.31 -7.58
CA PRO A 116 42.26 -0.93 -6.51
C PRO A 116 42.44 -0.21 -5.17
N LEU A 117 41.37 0.00 -4.46
CA LEU A 117 41.35 0.65 -3.15
C LEU A 117 41.51 -0.39 -2.03
N LYS A 118 42.27 -0.04 -1.01
CA LYS A 118 42.40 -0.80 0.22
C LYS A 118 41.44 -0.29 1.29
N GLU A 119 41.34 -1.06 2.36
CA GLU A 119 40.58 -0.62 3.53
C GLU A 119 40.95 0.80 3.95
N GLY A 120 39.98 1.68 4.10
CA GLY A 120 40.20 3.08 4.45
C GLY A 120 39.02 3.98 4.14
N THR A 121 39.19 5.25 4.48
CA THR A 121 38.22 6.29 4.13
C THR A 121 38.75 7.14 2.98
N TYR A 122 37.92 7.32 1.98
CA TYR A 122 38.27 8.02 0.75
C TYR A 122 37.35 9.21 0.53
N ARG A 123 37.86 10.19 -0.16
CA ARG A 123 37.06 11.28 -0.72
C ARG A 123 36.98 11.12 -2.22
N VAL A 124 35.85 11.46 -2.77
CA VAL A 124 35.64 11.53 -4.21
C VAL A 124 35.17 12.91 -4.59
N ARG A 125 35.73 13.42 -5.68
CA ARG A 125 35.25 14.60 -6.36
C ARG A 125 34.90 14.22 -7.78
N ALA A 126 33.70 14.50 -8.16
CA ALA A 126 33.17 14.21 -9.48
C ALA A 126 32.80 15.51 -10.18
N ALA A 127 33.11 15.63 -11.45
CA ALA A 127 32.84 16.82 -12.23
C ALA A 127 32.24 16.49 -13.60
N TYR A 128 31.27 17.27 -14.01
CA TYR A 128 30.70 17.29 -15.35
C TYR A 128 30.45 18.71 -15.79
N SER A 129 31.09 19.14 -16.91
CA SER A 129 30.99 20.51 -17.39
C SER A 129 31.39 21.52 -16.29
N THR A 130 30.49 22.39 -15.88
CA THR A 130 30.68 23.38 -14.82
C THR A 130 30.18 22.92 -13.45
N TYR A 131 29.72 21.70 -13.35
CA TYR A 131 29.19 21.13 -12.10
C TYR A 131 30.17 20.18 -11.47
N TYR A 132 30.26 20.17 -10.14
CA TYR A 132 30.93 19.12 -9.42
C TYR A 132 30.18 18.76 -8.13
N THR A 133 30.43 17.56 -7.63
CA THR A 133 30.02 17.13 -6.31
C THR A 133 31.20 16.47 -5.59
N THR A 134 31.14 16.50 -4.28
CA THR A 134 32.12 15.81 -3.43
C THR A 134 31.39 14.89 -2.48
N GLY A 135 32.01 13.75 -2.23
CA GLY A 135 31.49 12.75 -1.27
C GLY A 135 32.62 12.07 -0.51
N GLN A 136 32.24 11.32 0.48
CA GLN A 136 33.14 10.42 1.18
C GLN A 136 32.58 9.00 1.10
N PHE A 137 33.46 8.01 1.05
CA PHE A 137 33.09 6.62 1.15
C PHE A 137 34.17 5.84 1.92
N LYS A 138 33.80 4.67 2.40
CA LYS A 138 34.71 3.74 3.05
C LYS A 138 34.98 2.55 2.15
N VAL A 139 36.19 2.02 2.23
CA VAL A 139 36.52 0.70 1.77
C VAL A 139 36.68 -0.18 3.00
N VAL A 140 35.92 -1.23 3.06
CA VAL A 140 35.94 -2.20 4.16
C VAL A 140 36.62 -3.47 3.69
N LYS A 141 37.25 -4.19 4.60
CA LYS A 141 37.87 -5.45 4.30
C LYS A 141 36.84 -6.44 3.79
N THR A 142 37.14 -7.11 2.69
CA THR A 142 36.22 -8.10 2.13
C THR A 142 36.00 -9.24 3.10
N LEU A 143 34.76 -9.46 3.47
CA LEU A 143 34.33 -10.65 4.21
C LEU A 143 34.06 -11.85 3.27
N TYR A 144 34.81 -11.93 2.15
CA TYR A 144 34.56 -12.96 1.15
C TYR A 144 34.94 -14.39 1.58
N THR A 145 35.63 -14.56 2.68
CA THR A 145 36.03 -15.87 3.15
C THR A 145 35.15 -16.46 4.24
N ASP A 146 34.41 -15.62 4.91
CA ASP A 146 33.44 -16.06 5.92
C ASP A 146 32.14 -15.32 5.69
N VAL A 147 31.30 -15.87 4.83
CA VAL A 147 29.87 -15.60 4.93
C VAL A 147 29.50 -16.09 6.31
N ASP A 148 29.47 -15.18 7.26
CA ASP A 148 28.93 -15.47 8.57
C ASP A 148 27.50 -15.95 8.31
N THR A 149 27.28 -17.25 8.52
CA THR A 149 25.98 -17.89 8.36
C THR A 149 25.00 -17.47 9.44
N GLY A 150 25.34 -16.46 10.23
CA GLY A 150 24.43 -15.83 11.18
C GLY A 150 23.39 -14.99 10.43
N GLU A 151 22.14 -15.27 10.70
CA GLU A 151 21.02 -14.52 10.20
C GLU A 151 21.06 -13.10 10.79
N GLY A 152 21.18 -12.06 9.95
CA GLY A 152 21.08 -10.64 10.37
C GLY A 152 19.62 -10.20 10.48
N TYR A 153 18.74 -11.17 10.65
CA TYR A 153 17.29 -10.97 10.78
C TYR A 153 16.69 -11.96 11.78
N LYS A 154 15.52 -11.61 12.26
CA LYS A 154 14.63 -12.46 13.07
C LYS A 154 13.30 -12.58 12.35
N LYS A 155 12.39 -13.34 12.92
CA LYS A 155 11.01 -13.46 12.46
C LYS A 155 10.06 -13.00 13.56
N VAL A 156 9.04 -12.23 13.20
CA VAL A 156 7.89 -11.97 14.08
C VAL A 156 7.27 -13.30 14.46
N SER A 157 6.87 -13.47 15.71
CA SER A 157 6.21 -14.70 16.11
C SER A 157 4.82 -14.79 15.48
N GLU A 158 4.39 -16.01 15.15
CA GLU A 158 3.03 -16.22 14.64
C GLU A 158 1.97 -15.77 15.69
N GLU A 159 2.27 -15.91 16.98
CA GLU A 159 1.41 -15.46 18.06
C GLU A 159 1.26 -13.94 18.06
N ASP A 160 2.36 -13.20 17.88
CA ASP A 160 2.30 -11.74 17.82
C ASP A 160 1.59 -11.26 16.56
N ALA A 161 1.88 -11.83 15.40
CA ALA A 161 1.16 -11.51 14.17
C ALA A 161 -0.35 -11.73 14.30
N LEU A 162 -0.75 -12.82 14.94
CA LEU A 162 -2.16 -13.11 15.21
C LEU A 162 -2.77 -12.17 16.25
N ARG A 163 -2.02 -11.83 17.29
CA ARG A 163 -2.47 -10.94 18.37
C ARG A 163 -2.69 -9.50 17.89
N THR A 164 -1.85 -9.04 16.98
CA THR A 164 -1.87 -7.65 16.49
C THR A 164 -2.69 -7.45 15.21
N ARG A 165 -3.40 -8.48 14.74
CA ARG A 165 -4.22 -8.36 13.54
C ARG A 165 -5.34 -7.35 13.69
N LEU A 166 -5.71 -6.75 12.58
CA LEU A 166 -6.57 -5.57 12.49
C LEU A 166 -7.95 -5.74 13.17
N GLU A 167 -8.56 -6.91 13.09
CA GLU A 167 -9.86 -7.16 13.72
C GLU A 167 -9.86 -7.08 15.24
N ASN A 168 -8.72 -7.30 15.89
CA ASN A 168 -8.59 -7.22 17.34
C ASN A 168 -8.56 -5.79 17.88
N TRP A 169 -8.53 -4.78 16.99
CA TRP A 169 -8.30 -3.41 17.36
C TRP A 169 -9.34 -2.47 16.80
N ASP A 170 -10.03 -1.79 17.67
CA ASP A 170 -10.96 -0.73 17.38
C ASP A 170 -10.27 0.61 17.50
N TYR A 171 -9.42 0.96 16.54
CA TYR A 171 -8.88 2.30 16.55
C TYR A 171 -9.86 3.25 15.86
N VAL A 172 -10.01 4.40 16.48
CA VAL A 172 -10.86 5.54 16.07
C VAL A 172 -12.28 5.19 15.69
N GLY A 173 -13.06 5.25 16.70
CA GLY A 173 -14.50 5.30 16.53
C GLY A 173 -15.05 4.01 15.99
N ALA A 174 -16.22 4.03 15.75
CA ALA A 174 -17.16 3.04 15.41
C ALA A 174 -16.87 2.17 14.17
N LEU A 175 -15.79 2.38 13.47
CA LEU A 175 -15.38 1.51 12.36
C LEU A 175 -14.85 0.16 12.84
N GLY A 176 -14.53 0.03 14.14
CA GLY A 176 -14.02 -1.19 14.73
C GLY A 176 -15.01 -2.33 14.75
N ASN A 177 -16.20 -2.04 15.22
CA ASN A 177 -17.22 -3.06 15.48
C ASN A 177 -17.85 -3.59 14.20
N GLY A 178 -18.11 -4.91 14.14
CA GLY A 178 -18.71 -5.56 12.99
C GLY A 178 -17.73 -5.74 11.83
N LYS A 179 -16.42 -5.77 12.10
CA LYS A 179 -15.44 -6.27 11.14
C LYS A 179 -15.58 -7.78 10.98
N MET A 180 -15.45 -8.24 9.76
CA MET A 180 -15.36 -9.67 9.49
C MET A 180 -14.03 -10.20 10.05
N GLN A 181 -14.06 -11.40 10.60
CA GLN A 181 -12.86 -12.10 11.06
C GLN A 181 -11.91 -12.34 9.90
N SER A 182 -10.63 -12.04 10.11
CA SER A 182 -9.58 -12.28 9.11
C SER A 182 -9.04 -13.72 9.11
N ILE A 183 -9.43 -14.54 10.06
CA ILE A 183 -8.96 -15.92 10.24
C ILE A 183 -10.13 -16.82 10.64
N GLY A 184 -10.10 -18.07 10.16
CA GLY A 184 -11.14 -19.07 10.42
C GLY A 184 -12.17 -19.15 9.30
N ASN A 185 -13.41 -19.47 9.65
CA ASN A 185 -14.47 -19.73 8.69
C ASN A 185 -15.67 -18.79 8.92
N PRO A 186 -15.53 -17.49 8.70
CA PRO A 186 -16.65 -16.57 8.89
C PRO A 186 -17.75 -16.81 7.86
N ASN A 187 -18.99 -16.57 8.29
CA ASN A 187 -20.14 -16.62 7.42
C ASN A 187 -20.52 -15.24 6.89
N LEU A 188 -20.68 -15.11 5.58
CA LEU A 188 -21.26 -13.95 4.92
C LEU A 188 -22.76 -14.07 4.72
N LEU A 189 -23.47 -12.98 4.95
CA LEU A 189 -24.89 -12.83 4.62
C LEU A 189 -25.06 -11.96 3.39
N VAL A 190 -25.21 -12.58 2.23
CA VAL A 190 -25.39 -11.86 0.96
C VAL A 190 -26.88 -11.74 0.65
N ILE A 191 -27.36 -10.49 0.54
CA ILE A 191 -28.77 -10.18 0.33
C ILE A 191 -28.96 -9.51 -1.04
N PRO A 192 -29.49 -10.21 -2.05
CA PRO A 192 -29.91 -9.59 -3.29
C PRO A 192 -31.08 -8.63 -3.05
N VAL A 193 -30.90 -7.35 -3.43
CA VAL A 193 -31.89 -6.28 -3.22
C VAL A 193 -32.48 -5.81 -4.55
N THR A 194 -33.79 -5.75 -4.65
CA THR A 194 -34.49 -5.12 -5.79
C THR A 194 -35.41 -4.02 -5.33
N PHE A 195 -35.63 -3.08 -6.22
CA PHE A 195 -36.65 -2.05 -6.07
C PHE A 195 -37.98 -2.50 -6.73
N ARG A 196 -39.02 -1.73 -6.54
CA ARG A 196 -40.34 -2.03 -7.14
C ARG A 196 -40.27 -2.16 -8.67
N ASP A 197 -39.38 -1.45 -9.32
CA ASP A 197 -39.18 -1.36 -10.77
C ASP A 197 -38.12 -2.30 -11.33
N THR A 198 -37.48 -3.15 -10.49
CA THR A 198 -36.45 -4.07 -10.91
C THR A 198 -36.66 -5.50 -10.40
N SER A 199 -35.99 -6.47 -11.00
CA SER A 199 -35.98 -7.87 -10.54
C SER A 199 -34.73 -8.57 -11.00
N PHE A 200 -34.23 -9.53 -10.21
CA PHE A 200 -33.22 -10.49 -10.65
C PHE A 200 -33.85 -11.61 -11.45
N SER A 201 -33.20 -12.06 -12.51
CA SER A 201 -33.47 -13.35 -13.14
C SER A 201 -32.86 -14.48 -12.32
N SER A 202 -33.32 -15.70 -12.58
CA SER A 202 -32.76 -16.89 -11.92
C SER A 202 -31.28 -17.11 -12.26
N SER A 203 -30.87 -16.79 -13.48
CA SER A 203 -29.46 -16.88 -13.89
C SER A 203 -28.58 -15.88 -13.14
N GLU A 204 -29.02 -14.63 -12.97
CA GLU A 204 -28.27 -13.62 -12.22
C GLU A 204 -28.05 -14.02 -10.76
N LEU A 205 -29.01 -14.69 -10.13
CA LEU A 205 -28.86 -15.21 -8.78
C LEU A 205 -27.91 -16.42 -8.72
N VAL A 206 -27.84 -17.23 -9.76
CA VAL A 206 -26.87 -18.31 -9.89
C VAL A 206 -25.46 -17.71 -10.05
N ASP A 207 -25.30 -16.73 -10.94
CA ASP A 207 -24.03 -16.05 -11.17
C ASP A 207 -23.53 -15.36 -9.89
N LEU A 208 -24.44 -14.72 -9.13
CA LEU A 208 -24.11 -14.13 -7.83
C LEU A 208 -23.56 -15.16 -6.85
N ARG A 209 -24.18 -16.35 -6.74
CA ARG A 209 -23.65 -17.42 -5.87
C ARG A 209 -22.29 -17.91 -6.30
N LYS A 210 -22.04 -17.96 -7.61
CA LYS A 210 -20.73 -18.35 -8.15
C LYS A 210 -19.67 -17.29 -7.88
N ALA A 211 -19.99 -16.00 -7.99
CA ALA A 211 -19.05 -14.92 -7.67
C ALA A 211 -18.60 -14.96 -6.21
N TYR A 212 -19.49 -15.33 -5.30
CA TYR A 212 -19.16 -15.41 -3.87
C TYR A 212 -18.52 -16.72 -3.47
N PHE A 213 -19.11 -17.84 -3.85
CA PHE A 213 -18.82 -19.16 -3.27
C PHE A 213 -18.59 -20.25 -4.34
N GLY A 214 -18.39 -19.86 -5.59
CA GLY A 214 -18.07 -20.80 -6.67
C GLY A 214 -16.59 -21.17 -6.67
N GLU A 215 -16.26 -22.12 -7.53
CA GLU A 215 -14.88 -22.48 -7.82
C GLU A 215 -14.26 -21.50 -8.82
N ALA A 216 -12.92 -21.49 -8.91
CA ALA A 216 -12.21 -20.60 -9.85
C ALA A 216 -12.64 -20.79 -11.32
N GLU A 217 -13.03 -22.02 -11.69
CA GLU A 217 -13.52 -22.34 -13.04
C GLU A 217 -14.88 -21.67 -13.34
N ASP A 218 -15.67 -21.38 -12.32
CA ASP A 218 -16.97 -20.72 -12.48
C ASP A 218 -16.86 -19.26 -12.90
N THR A 219 -15.80 -18.57 -12.45
CA THR A 219 -15.56 -17.14 -12.72
C THR A 219 -14.49 -16.90 -13.77
N GLY A 220 -13.69 -17.91 -14.07
CA GLY A 220 -12.53 -17.81 -14.96
C GLY A 220 -11.28 -17.21 -14.29
N TRP A 221 -11.39 -16.82 -13.02
CA TRP A 221 -10.28 -16.37 -12.16
C TRP A 221 -10.46 -16.91 -10.74
N GLU A 222 -11.10 -16.17 -9.86
CA GLU A 222 -11.41 -16.57 -8.48
C GLU A 222 -12.84 -16.16 -8.13
N SER A 223 -13.49 -16.90 -7.23
CA SER A 223 -14.62 -16.38 -6.45
C SER A 223 -14.09 -15.62 -5.23
N LEU A 224 -14.95 -14.91 -4.53
CA LEU A 224 -14.58 -14.27 -3.27
C LEU A 224 -13.99 -15.28 -2.28
N SER A 225 -14.68 -16.41 -2.06
CA SER A 225 -14.22 -17.45 -1.13
C SER A 225 -12.89 -18.07 -1.56
N SER A 226 -12.75 -18.48 -2.82
CA SER A 226 -11.52 -19.11 -3.32
C SER A 226 -10.33 -18.15 -3.30
N TYR A 227 -10.57 -16.86 -3.59
CA TYR A 227 -9.54 -15.83 -3.51
C TYR A 227 -8.99 -15.67 -2.08
N TYR A 228 -9.89 -15.45 -1.12
CA TYR A 228 -9.48 -15.23 0.27
C TYR A 228 -8.81 -16.47 0.88
N TYR A 229 -9.28 -17.67 0.51
CA TYR A 229 -8.61 -18.90 0.92
C TYR A 229 -7.16 -18.98 0.42
N LYS A 230 -6.93 -18.68 -0.86
CA LYS A 230 -5.59 -18.71 -1.45
C LYS A 230 -4.72 -17.55 -0.95
N SER A 231 -5.23 -16.32 -0.97
CA SER A 231 -4.51 -15.13 -0.55
C SER A 231 -4.08 -15.17 0.92
N SER A 232 -4.87 -15.82 1.78
CA SER A 232 -4.58 -16.00 3.20
C SER A 232 -3.73 -17.24 3.52
N TYR A 233 -3.27 -17.97 2.51
CA TYR A 233 -2.58 -19.26 2.70
C TYR A 233 -3.43 -20.29 3.47
N GLY A 234 -4.74 -20.29 3.22
CA GLY A 234 -5.72 -21.17 3.85
C GLY A 234 -6.13 -20.76 5.28
N LYS A 235 -5.73 -19.58 5.76
CA LYS A 235 -6.10 -19.10 7.10
C LYS A 235 -7.53 -18.57 7.17
N LEU A 236 -8.06 -18.05 6.05
CA LEU A 236 -9.41 -17.51 5.93
C LEU A 236 -10.21 -18.30 4.89
N ASP A 237 -11.23 -19.00 5.35
CA ASP A 237 -12.14 -19.79 4.52
C ASP A 237 -13.57 -19.25 4.66
N ILE A 238 -13.92 -18.29 3.81
CA ILE A 238 -15.18 -17.58 3.86
C ILE A 238 -16.28 -18.49 3.32
N THR A 239 -17.31 -18.71 4.14
CA THR A 239 -18.55 -19.39 3.77
C THR A 239 -19.72 -18.42 3.87
N GLY A 240 -20.93 -18.85 3.51
CA GLY A 240 -22.08 -17.98 3.69
C GLY A 240 -23.31 -18.37 2.90
N THR A 241 -24.25 -17.45 2.87
CA THR A 241 -25.54 -17.65 2.22
C THR A 241 -25.91 -16.46 1.33
N VAL A 242 -26.24 -16.75 0.07
CA VAL A 242 -26.97 -15.83 -0.79
C VAL A 242 -28.47 -16.08 -0.60
N THR A 243 -29.18 -15.15 0.02
CA THR A 243 -30.61 -15.28 0.35
C THR A 243 -31.49 -15.29 -0.90
N SER A 244 -32.78 -15.48 -0.74
CA SER A 244 -33.76 -15.05 -1.73
C SER A 244 -33.75 -13.52 -1.85
N THR A 245 -34.39 -12.98 -2.89
CA THR A 245 -34.34 -11.54 -3.15
C THR A 245 -35.22 -10.75 -2.17
N PHE A 246 -34.64 -9.78 -1.48
CA PHE A 246 -35.37 -8.75 -0.76
C PHE A 246 -35.89 -7.70 -1.75
N ARG A 247 -37.19 -7.41 -1.73
CA ARG A 247 -37.79 -6.40 -2.58
C ARG A 247 -38.19 -5.17 -1.78
N TYR A 248 -37.50 -4.05 -2.02
CA TYR A 248 -37.83 -2.78 -1.41
C TYR A 248 -39.09 -2.17 -2.03
N SER A 249 -39.91 -1.49 -1.23
CA SER A 249 -41.25 -1.04 -1.63
C SER A 249 -41.25 0.14 -2.61
N GLN A 250 -40.19 0.94 -2.65
CA GLN A 250 -40.08 2.08 -3.58
C GLN A 250 -39.41 1.64 -4.90
N SER A 251 -39.65 2.43 -5.95
CA SER A 251 -38.82 2.36 -7.17
C SER A 251 -37.46 2.98 -6.93
N SER A 252 -36.50 2.65 -7.78
CA SER A 252 -35.14 3.22 -7.73
C SER A 252 -35.16 4.75 -7.76
N GLN A 253 -36.02 5.35 -8.60
CA GLN A 253 -36.18 6.80 -8.71
C GLN A 253 -36.79 7.43 -7.44
N GLU A 254 -37.78 6.79 -6.83
CA GLU A 254 -38.38 7.30 -5.59
C GLU A 254 -37.38 7.29 -4.44
N PHE A 255 -36.60 6.22 -4.34
CA PHE A 255 -35.56 6.12 -3.33
C PHE A 255 -34.45 7.15 -3.53
N GLU A 256 -33.96 7.33 -4.78
CA GLU A 256 -32.98 8.35 -5.11
C GLU A 256 -33.50 9.77 -4.74
N ASN A 257 -34.76 10.06 -4.99
CA ASN A 257 -35.34 11.34 -4.62
C ASN A 257 -35.33 11.56 -3.09
N ASP A 258 -35.57 10.51 -2.32
CA ASP A 258 -35.56 10.59 -0.86
C ASP A 258 -34.11 10.70 -0.34
N PHE A 259 -33.15 10.01 -0.97
CA PHE A 259 -31.72 10.12 -0.68
C PHE A 259 -31.22 11.55 -0.91
N VAL A 260 -31.50 12.14 -2.07
CA VAL A 260 -31.12 13.52 -2.40
C VAL A 260 -31.73 14.56 -1.42
N LYS A 261 -32.93 14.29 -0.89
CA LYS A 261 -33.54 15.12 0.16
C LYS A 261 -32.96 14.89 1.55
N GLY A 262 -32.09 13.90 1.72
CA GLY A 262 -31.55 13.51 3.02
C GLY A 262 -32.56 12.88 3.97
N THR A 263 -33.67 12.35 3.44
CA THR A 263 -34.72 11.70 4.24
C THR A 263 -34.52 10.20 4.39
N LYS A 264 -33.75 9.59 3.50
CA LYS A 264 -33.32 8.20 3.52
C LYS A 264 -31.89 8.07 3.03
N ASP A 265 -31.23 7.05 3.48
CA ASP A 265 -29.91 6.60 3.03
C ASP A 265 -29.90 5.08 2.80
N THR A 266 -28.77 4.52 2.43
CA THR A 266 -28.63 3.07 2.21
C THR A 266 -28.83 2.27 3.50
N THR A 267 -28.55 2.84 4.68
CA THR A 267 -28.87 2.27 5.99
C THR A 267 -30.36 1.94 6.14
N THR A 268 -31.23 2.76 5.55
CA THR A 268 -32.68 2.53 5.56
C THR A 268 -33.05 1.21 4.87
N ILE A 269 -32.42 0.90 3.73
CA ILE A 269 -32.63 -0.36 3.02
C ILE A 269 -31.96 -1.51 3.75
N ALA A 270 -30.74 -1.31 4.25
CA ALA A 270 -29.97 -2.32 4.94
C ALA A 270 -30.71 -2.84 6.18
N ASN A 271 -31.20 -1.95 7.03
CA ASN A 271 -32.02 -2.32 8.18
C ASN A 271 -33.30 -3.04 7.79
N ALA A 272 -34.00 -2.57 6.75
CA ALA A 272 -35.22 -3.22 6.27
C ALA A 272 -34.93 -4.63 5.70
N ALA A 273 -33.79 -4.81 5.07
CA ALA A 273 -33.36 -6.12 4.57
C ALA A 273 -33.04 -7.09 5.72
N ILE A 274 -32.37 -6.64 6.78
CA ILE A 274 -32.11 -7.46 7.96
C ILE A 274 -33.40 -7.87 8.66
N GLU A 275 -34.35 -6.94 8.84
CA GLU A 275 -35.66 -7.29 9.41
C GLU A 275 -36.43 -8.29 8.54
N TRP A 276 -36.31 -8.17 7.22
CA TRP A 276 -36.88 -9.17 6.32
C TRP A 276 -36.18 -10.53 6.43
N VAL A 277 -34.84 -10.58 6.55
CA VAL A 277 -34.06 -11.82 6.73
C VAL A 277 -34.56 -12.61 7.95
N LYS A 278 -34.88 -11.95 9.06
CA LYS A 278 -35.47 -12.58 10.26
C LYS A 278 -36.77 -13.34 9.93
N THR A 279 -37.56 -12.81 8.98
CA THR A 279 -38.81 -13.48 8.56
C THR A 279 -38.61 -14.69 7.66
N GLN A 280 -37.39 -14.87 7.12
CA GLN A 280 -37.03 -15.99 6.25
C GLN A 280 -36.53 -17.22 7.04
N GLY A 281 -36.53 -17.15 8.36
CA GLY A 281 -36.06 -18.23 9.23
C GLY A 281 -34.54 -18.36 9.27
N ILE A 282 -33.80 -17.34 8.85
CA ILE A 282 -32.36 -17.26 8.94
C ILE A 282 -32.00 -16.78 10.35
N ASN A 283 -31.11 -17.51 11.02
CA ASN A 283 -30.64 -17.15 12.34
C ASN A 283 -29.46 -16.17 12.23
N LEU A 284 -29.65 -14.93 12.65
CA LEU A 284 -28.64 -13.89 12.54
C LEU A 284 -27.39 -14.16 13.41
N LYS A 285 -27.50 -14.98 14.48
CA LYS A 285 -26.33 -15.36 15.28
C LYS A 285 -25.28 -16.15 14.49
N ASP A 286 -25.68 -16.78 13.41
CA ASP A 286 -24.76 -17.53 12.55
C ASP A 286 -23.84 -16.60 11.72
N TYR A 287 -24.07 -15.28 11.77
CA TYR A 287 -23.34 -14.21 11.09
C TYR A 287 -22.71 -13.19 12.04
N ASP A 288 -22.75 -13.47 13.34
CA ASP A 288 -21.98 -12.81 14.40
C ASP A 288 -20.87 -13.80 14.82
N ASN A 289 -19.81 -13.85 14.02
CA ASN A 289 -18.82 -14.91 14.10
C ASN A 289 -17.92 -14.79 15.35
N ASN A 290 -17.69 -13.56 15.82
CA ASN A 290 -16.89 -13.27 17.01
C ASN A 290 -17.71 -13.12 18.28
N HIS A 291 -19.05 -13.19 18.18
CA HIS A 291 -20.01 -13.06 19.28
C HIS A 291 -19.94 -11.72 20.03
N ASP A 292 -19.71 -10.63 19.31
CA ASP A 292 -19.71 -9.27 19.86
C ASP A 292 -21.08 -8.57 19.78
N GLY A 293 -22.07 -9.23 19.15
CA GLY A 293 -23.43 -8.74 18.97
C GLY A 293 -23.62 -7.88 17.71
N PHE A 294 -22.61 -7.83 16.85
CA PHE A 294 -22.72 -7.24 15.52
C PHE A 294 -22.67 -8.32 14.43
N LEU A 295 -23.31 -8.05 13.30
CA LEU A 295 -23.18 -8.87 12.12
C LEU A 295 -21.87 -8.53 11.41
N ASP A 296 -20.97 -9.50 11.22
CA ASP A 296 -19.60 -9.29 10.74
C ASP A 296 -19.47 -9.18 9.23
N GLY A 297 -20.38 -9.83 8.48
CA GLY A 297 -20.30 -9.85 7.03
C GLY A 297 -21.67 -9.77 6.40
N VAL A 298 -22.16 -8.55 6.12
CA VAL A 298 -23.44 -8.31 5.45
C VAL A 298 -23.23 -7.56 4.15
N GLU A 299 -23.66 -8.17 3.05
CA GLU A 299 -23.46 -7.61 1.71
C GLU A 299 -24.80 -7.50 0.98
N LEU A 300 -25.14 -6.24 0.60
CA LEU A 300 -26.36 -5.92 -0.13
C LEU A 300 -26.05 -5.68 -1.59
N ILE A 301 -26.44 -6.63 -2.44
CA ILE A 301 -26.21 -6.56 -3.88
C ILE A 301 -27.51 -6.11 -4.55
N TYR A 302 -27.57 -4.84 -4.90
CA TYR A 302 -28.79 -4.26 -5.42
C TYR A 302 -28.86 -4.23 -6.95
N LYS A 303 -30.08 -4.32 -7.47
CA LYS A 303 -30.39 -4.10 -8.88
C LYS A 303 -31.29 -2.89 -9.02
N SER A 304 -30.79 -1.85 -9.69
CA SER A 304 -31.45 -0.57 -9.87
C SER A 304 -31.72 -0.29 -11.35
N SER A 305 -32.77 0.45 -11.65
CA SER A 305 -32.99 1.06 -12.97
C SER A 305 -32.19 2.36 -13.15
N ARG A 306 -31.52 2.81 -12.10
CA ARG A 306 -30.64 3.98 -12.04
C ARG A 306 -29.19 3.54 -11.99
N SER A 307 -28.28 4.45 -12.30
CA SER A 307 -26.86 4.18 -12.34
C SER A 307 -26.05 5.34 -11.75
N THR A 308 -24.74 5.18 -11.70
CA THR A 308 -23.78 6.23 -11.30
C THR A 308 -23.95 7.53 -12.09
N ALA A 309 -24.37 7.45 -13.36
CA ALA A 309 -24.68 8.63 -14.18
C ALA A 309 -25.83 9.49 -13.62
N ASN A 310 -26.71 8.91 -12.81
CA ASN A 310 -27.81 9.61 -12.16
C ASN A 310 -27.41 10.15 -10.78
N ASN A 311 -26.73 9.33 -9.99
CA ASN A 311 -26.21 9.71 -8.67
C ASN A 311 -25.04 8.78 -8.32
N SER A 312 -23.80 9.26 -8.44
CA SER A 312 -22.60 8.48 -8.16
C SER A 312 -22.43 8.16 -6.67
N ASN A 313 -22.97 8.94 -5.78
CA ASN A 313 -22.86 8.70 -4.34
C ASN A 313 -23.81 7.60 -3.84
N LEU A 314 -24.88 7.33 -4.57
CA LEU A 314 -25.87 6.31 -4.19
C LEU A 314 -25.70 5.01 -4.98
N TRP A 315 -25.53 5.12 -6.31
CA TRP A 315 -25.53 3.97 -7.22
C TRP A 315 -24.10 3.51 -7.55
N TRP A 316 -23.32 3.26 -6.50
CA TRP A 316 -21.92 2.84 -6.55
C TRP A 316 -21.67 1.58 -5.71
N CYS A 317 -20.42 1.17 -5.59
CA CYS A 317 -19.96 0.13 -4.67
C CYS A 317 -19.20 0.79 -3.53
N PHE A 318 -19.52 0.44 -2.30
CA PHE A 318 -18.78 0.89 -1.13
C PHE A 318 -19.13 0.07 0.10
N THR A 319 -18.18 -0.02 1.01
CA THR A 319 -18.42 -0.51 2.37
C THR A 319 -18.64 0.67 3.30
N THR A 320 -19.63 0.58 4.16
CA THR A 320 -20.02 1.66 5.08
C THR A 320 -20.59 1.12 6.39
N THR A 321 -20.84 2.03 7.34
CA THR A 321 -21.46 1.70 8.63
C THR A 321 -22.87 2.29 8.72
N VAL A 322 -23.70 1.68 9.58
CA VAL A 322 -25.02 2.25 9.88
C VAL A 322 -24.89 3.57 10.64
N ASN A 323 -25.87 4.46 10.46
CA ASN A 323 -25.92 5.74 11.16
C ASN A 323 -27.26 5.85 11.92
N PRO A 324 -27.28 6.11 13.24
CA PRO A 324 -26.12 6.19 14.13
C PRO A 324 -25.52 4.82 14.44
N ILE A 325 -24.23 4.81 14.71
CA ILE A 325 -23.52 3.60 15.12
C ILE A 325 -24.00 3.15 16.49
N LEU A 326 -24.31 1.87 16.59
CA LEU A 326 -24.78 1.30 17.84
C LEU A 326 -23.58 0.99 18.76
N LYS A 327 -23.76 1.29 20.05
CA LYS A 327 -22.84 0.91 21.11
C LYS A 327 -23.49 -0.17 21.97
N ASN A 328 -22.70 -1.16 22.38
CA ASN A 328 -23.14 -2.25 23.29
C ASN A 328 -24.36 -3.03 22.77
N PRO A 329 -24.23 -3.73 21.65
CA PRO A 329 -25.30 -4.55 21.10
C PRO A 329 -25.61 -5.74 22.01
N ASN A 330 -26.76 -6.35 21.80
CA ASN A 330 -27.14 -7.57 22.48
C ASN A 330 -26.64 -8.78 21.68
N VAL A 331 -25.72 -9.56 22.24
CA VAL A 331 -25.19 -10.78 21.60
C VAL A 331 -26.26 -11.84 21.29
N ASP A 332 -27.41 -11.77 21.95
CA ASP A 332 -28.54 -12.65 21.65
C ASP A 332 -29.39 -12.19 20.47
N GLU A 333 -29.24 -10.94 20.07
CA GLU A 333 -29.93 -10.31 18.95
C GLU A 333 -28.95 -9.45 18.15
N PRO A 334 -28.02 -10.07 17.38
CA PRO A 334 -27.01 -9.35 16.64
C PRO A 334 -27.62 -8.33 15.68
N VAL A 335 -26.98 -7.17 15.59
CA VAL A 335 -27.44 -6.03 14.81
C VAL A 335 -26.45 -5.65 13.72
N LEU A 336 -26.96 -5.03 12.67
CA LEU A 336 -26.11 -4.51 11.60
C LEU A 336 -25.32 -3.29 12.10
N ASN A 337 -24.03 -3.28 11.82
CA ASN A 337 -23.17 -2.10 12.00
C ASN A 337 -22.45 -1.74 10.70
N ARG A 338 -21.75 -2.67 10.09
CA ARG A 338 -21.02 -2.52 8.83
C ARG A 338 -21.71 -3.31 7.74
N TYR A 339 -21.75 -2.79 6.52
CA TYR A 339 -22.29 -3.51 5.37
C TYR A 339 -21.67 -3.03 4.06
N PHE A 340 -21.61 -3.92 3.10
CA PHE A 340 -21.27 -3.64 1.72
C PHE A 340 -22.53 -3.32 0.91
N TRP A 341 -22.47 -2.30 0.08
CA TRP A 341 -23.52 -1.85 -0.82
C TRP A 341 -23.02 -1.83 -2.26
N SER A 342 -23.48 -2.73 -3.11
CA SER A 342 -22.98 -2.86 -4.48
C SER A 342 -24.06 -3.03 -5.51
N LEU A 343 -23.89 -2.35 -6.66
CA LEU A 343 -24.70 -2.57 -7.84
C LEU A 343 -24.38 -3.94 -8.46
N SER A 344 -25.39 -4.73 -8.75
CA SER A 344 -25.26 -6.09 -9.31
C SER A 344 -24.51 -6.16 -10.66
N SER A 345 -24.40 -5.05 -11.40
CA SER A 345 -23.63 -4.99 -12.63
C SER A 345 -22.12 -4.96 -12.41
N GLN A 346 -21.65 -4.66 -11.20
CA GLN A 346 -20.22 -4.67 -10.89
C GLN A 346 -19.62 -6.09 -10.91
N GLN A 347 -20.42 -7.10 -10.60
CA GLN A 347 -20.03 -8.50 -10.76
C GLN A 347 -19.93 -8.95 -12.21
N ARG A 348 -20.09 -8.04 -13.15
CA ARG A 348 -20.02 -8.25 -14.60
C ARG A 348 -19.06 -7.28 -15.26
N ASN A 349 -18.11 -6.76 -14.52
CA ASN A 349 -17.06 -5.88 -15.06
C ASN A 349 -16.12 -6.59 -16.03
N HIS A 350 -16.20 -7.93 -16.08
CA HIS A 350 -15.71 -8.71 -17.20
C HIS A 350 -14.19 -8.68 -17.40
N TYR A 351 -13.43 -8.76 -16.33
CA TYR A 351 -11.99 -8.90 -16.48
C TYR A 351 -11.64 -10.15 -17.30
N TYR A 352 -12.25 -11.30 -16.98
CA TYR A 352 -11.97 -12.55 -17.67
C TYR A 352 -13.21 -13.24 -18.23
N SER A 353 -14.39 -12.97 -17.68
CA SER A 353 -15.63 -13.59 -18.08
C SER A 353 -16.69 -12.53 -18.38
N PRO A 354 -17.45 -12.66 -19.49
CA PRO A 354 -18.56 -11.76 -19.77
C PRO A 354 -19.73 -11.87 -18.79
N ASP A 355 -19.74 -12.90 -17.95
CA ASP A 355 -20.86 -13.23 -17.10
C ASP A 355 -20.63 -12.99 -15.60
N ILE A 356 -19.40 -13.25 -15.09
CA ILE A 356 -19.10 -13.20 -13.66
C ILE A 356 -17.70 -12.61 -13.44
N ASP A 357 -17.60 -11.70 -12.49
CA ASP A 357 -16.35 -11.10 -12.04
C ASP A 357 -16.44 -10.80 -10.54
N ALA A 358 -15.44 -11.22 -9.76
CA ALA A 358 -15.44 -11.03 -8.31
C ALA A 358 -14.46 -9.95 -7.82
N HIS A 359 -13.67 -9.29 -8.67
CA HIS A 359 -12.63 -8.34 -8.25
C HIS A 359 -13.18 -7.25 -7.33
N THR A 360 -14.27 -6.59 -7.72
CA THR A 360 -14.90 -5.55 -6.89
C THR A 360 -15.46 -6.11 -5.58
N LEU A 361 -16.04 -7.33 -5.60
CA LEU A 361 -16.54 -7.96 -4.38
C LEU A 361 -15.40 -8.25 -3.41
N ILE A 362 -14.27 -8.72 -3.93
CA ILE A 362 -13.07 -9.03 -3.15
C ILE A 362 -12.49 -7.75 -2.54
N HIS A 363 -12.33 -6.70 -3.33
CA HIS A 363 -11.86 -5.40 -2.85
C HIS A 363 -12.70 -4.87 -1.69
N GLU A 364 -14.01 -4.80 -1.88
CA GLU A 364 -14.94 -4.28 -0.87
C GLU A 364 -15.02 -5.17 0.38
N SER A 365 -14.84 -6.50 0.21
CA SER A 365 -14.71 -7.39 1.35
C SER A 365 -13.39 -7.19 2.10
N GLY A 366 -12.35 -6.67 1.45
CA GLY A 366 -11.14 -6.18 2.11
C GLY A 366 -11.44 -5.08 3.12
N HIS A 367 -12.37 -4.17 2.78
CA HIS A 367 -12.87 -3.18 3.74
C HIS A 367 -13.70 -3.81 4.87
N MET A 368 -14.43 -4.88 4.60
CA MET A 368 -15.10 -5.64 5.68
C MET A 368 -14.11 -6.25 6.66
N LEU A 369 -12.92 -6.64 6.19
CA LEU A 369 -11.81 -7.08 7.03
C LEU A 369 -11.09 -5.91 7.75
N GLY A 370 -11.36 -4.66 7.34
CA GLY A 370 -10.82 -3.44 7.94
C GLY A 370 -9.69 -2.77 7.19
N LEU A 371 -9.29 -3.25 6.01
CA LEU A 371 -8.27 -2.61 5.18
C LEU A 371 -8.75 -1.29 4.60
N ASN A 372 -7.81 -0.37 4.37
CA ASN A 372 -8.04 0.91 3.69
C ASN A 372 -7.82 0.78 2.18
N ASP A 373 -8.28 1.78 1.41
CA ASP A 373 -7.84 1.99 0.04
C ASP A 373 -6.40 2.51 0.01
N TYR A 374 -5.63 2.05 -0.98
CA TYR A 374 -4.23 2.49 -1.17
C TYR A 374 -4.07 3.51 -2.30
N TYR A 375 -5.15 4.07 -2.82
CA TYR A 375 -5.17 5.17 -3.78
C TYR A 375 -5.72 6.46 -3.16
N THR A 376 -5.46 7.61 -3.79
CA THR A 376 -5.88 8.91 -3.26
C THR A 376 -7.23 9.32 -3.84
N TYR A 377 -8.19 9.63 -2.98
CA TYR A 377 -9.54 10.07 -3.40
C TYR A 377 -9.51 11.43 -4.09
N GLY A 378 -10.24 11.53 -5.20
CA GLY A 378 -10.37 12.77 -5.95
C GLY A 378 -9.11 13.24 -6.67
N SER A 379 -8.09 12.41 -6.71
CA SER A 379 -6.82 12.59 -7.40
C SER A 379 -6.58 11.39 -8.32
N ASN A 380 -5.58 11.50 -9.19
CA ASN A 380 -5.09 10.36 -9.97
C ASN A 380 -3.79 9.79 -9.38
N ASP A 381 -3.48 10.15 -8.15
CA ASP A 381 -2.28 9.66 -7.47
C ASP A 381 -2.57 8.32 -6.83
N ASN A 382 -1.70 7.35 -7.04
CA ASN A 382 -1.85 6.00 -6.53
C ASN A 382 -0.54 5.53 -5.88
N PRO A 383 -0.34 5.89 -4.62
CA PRO A 383 0.89 5.53 -3.90
C PRO A 383 1.16 4.04 -3.85
N GLY A 384 0.12 3.20 -3.83
CA GLY A 384 0.22 1.74 -3.88
C GLY A 384 0.68 1.17 -5.23
N GLY A 385 0.80 1.99 -6.28
CA GLY A 385 1.36 1.62 -7.57
C GLY A 385 0.42 0.87 -8.51
N PHE A 386 -0.88 0.90 -8.28
CA PHE A 386 -1.95 0.25 -9.08
C PHE A 386 -1.91 -1.29 -9.11
N VAL A 387 -1.15 -1.94 -8.28
CA VAL A 387 -0.88 -3.39 -8.37
C VAL A 387 -1.24 -4.14 -7.09
N ASP A 388 -2.30 -3.71 -6.44
CA ASP A 388 -2.82 -4.30 -5.21
C ASP A 388 -4.34 -4.43 -5.26
N MET A 389 -4.89 -5.41 -4.57
CA MET A 389 -6.33 -5.60 -4.45
C MET A 389 -7.00 -4.38 -3.82
N MET A 390 -6.36 -3.71 -2.85
CA MET A 390 -6.89 -2.51 -2.19
C MET A 390 -6.52 -1.20 -2.91
N ASP A 391 -5.85 -1.27 -4.06
CA ASP A 391 -5.59 -0.12 -4.92
C ASP A 391 -6.50 -0.16 -6.15
N HIS A 392 -6.27 -1.09 -7.05
CA HIS A 392 -6.94 -1.12 -8.36
C HIS A 392 -7.69 -2.43 -8.63
N ASN A 393 -8.06 -3.14 -7.59
CA ASN A 393 -8.79 -4.41 -7.63
C ASN A 393 -8.07 -5.48 -8.47
N VAL A 394 -6.75 -5.60 -8.35
CA VAL A 394 -5.97 -6.53 -9.15
C VAL A 394 -4.99 -7.34 -8.32
N GLY A 395 -4.79 -8.58 -8.70
CA GLY A 395 -3.80 -9.46 -8.11
C GLY A 395 -4.07 -9.79 -6.66
N ASP A 396 -2.99 -10.04 -5.94
CA ASP A 396 -3.01 -10.42 -4.54
C ASP A 396 -2.96 -9.18 -3.63
N HIS A 397 -3.38 -9.34 -2.38
CA HIS A 397 -3.06 -8.39 -1.33
C HIS A 397 -1.55 -8.34 -1.10
N CYS A 398 -0.99 -7.15 -0.89
CA CYS A 398 0.43 -6.96 -0.57
C CYS A 398 0.78 -7.49 0.83
N ALA A 399 2.09 -7.60 1.09
CA ALA A 399 2.59 -8.12 2.35
C ALA A 399 2.14 -7.27 3.56
N TYR A 400 2.00 -5.96 3.39
CA TYR A 400 1.46 -5.07 4.41
C TYR A 400 0.03 -5.46 4.79
N SER A 401 -0.89 -5.57 3.82
CA SER A 401 -2.27 -6.01 4.07
C SER A 401 -2.32 -7.36 4.77
N LYS A 402 -1.53 -8.33 4.29
CA LYS A 402 -1.50 -9.68 4.87
C LYS A 402 -0.91 -9.70 6.28
N TYR A 403 0.04 -8.82 6.60
CA TYR A 403 0.55 -8.66 7.95
C TYR A 403 -0.51 -8.02 8.88
N MET A 404 -1.22 -6.98 8.42
CA MET A 404 -2.35 -6.38 9.13
C MET A 404 -3.46 -7.39 9.43
N LEU A 405 -3.67 -8.35 8.55
CA LEU A 405 -4.71 -9.40 8.71
C LEU A 405 -4.22 -10.63 9.48
N GLY A 406 -2.95 -10.67 9.91
CA GLY A 406 -2.37 -11.81 10.62
C GLY A 406 -2.12 -13.04 9.72
N TRP A 407 -2.11 -12.86 8.40
CA TRP A 407 -1.88 -13.96 7.47
C TRP A 407 -0.41 -14.33 7.31
N VAL A 408 0.48 -13.37 7.54
CA VAL A 408 1.93 -13.55 7.50
C VAL A 408 2.59 -13.08 8.78
N ALA A 409 3.74 -13.67 9.10
CA ALA A 409 4.64 -13.25 10.16
C ALA A 409 5.99 -12.91 9.50
N PRO A 410 6.26 -11.64 9.23
CA PRO A 410 7.43 -11.21 8.47
C PRO A 410 8.76 -11.53 9.16
N LYS A 411 9.82 -11.72 8.37
CA LYS A 411 11.18 -11.52 8.83
C LYS A 411 11.44 -10.03 9.07
N TYR A 412 12.38 -9.69 9.94
CA TYR A 412 12.82 -8.30 10.11
C TYR A 412 14.32 -8.22 10.35
N VAL A 413 14.95 -7.19 9.78
CA VAL A 413 16.37 -6.89 10.00
C VAL A 413 16.57 -6.46 11.44
N ASP A 414 17.40 -7.20 12.18
CA ASP A 414 17.56 -7.01 13.63
C ASP A 414 18.72 -6.11 14.05
N GLY A 415 19.50 -5.62 13.08
CA GLY A 415 20.64 -4.73 13.33
C GLY A 415 21.90 -5.41 13.85
N SER A 416 21.87 -6.73 14.04
CA SER A 416 22.97 -7.48 14.65
C SER A 416 24.18 -7.68 13.74
N LYS A 417 24.01 -7.50 12.44
CA LYS A 417 25.06 -7.72 11.42
C LYS A 417 25.23 -6.49 10.53
N ASP A 418 26.45 -6.17 10.19
CA ASP A 418 26.73 -5.09 9.24
C ASP A 418 26.54 -5.56 7.79
N ILE A 419 26.80 -6.84 7.51
CA ILE A 419 26.60 -7.47 6.20
C ILE A 419 26.02 -8.86 6.41
N PHE A 420 24.92 -9.16 5.68
CA PHE A 420 24.29 -10.48 5.71
C PHE A 420 23.49 -10.72 4.43
N THR A 421 23.03 -11.93 4.23
CA THR A 421 22.16 -12.29 3.11
C THR A 421 20.81 -12.81 3.60
N VAL A 422 19.76 -12.46 2.86
CA VAL A 422 18.42 -12.99 3.07
C VAL A 422 17.93 -13.58 1.76
N LYS A 423 17.41 -14.78 1.82
CA LYS A 423 16.61 -15.36 0.73
C LYS A 423 15.14 -15.12 1.04
N LEU A 424 14.41 -14.62 0.04
CA LEU A 424 12.95 -14.52 0.05
C LEU A 424 12.40 -15.46 -1.02
N ASP A 425 11.53 -16.36 -0.63
CA ASP A 425 10.77 -17.20 -1.53
C ASP A 425 9.56 -16.42 -2.08
N SER A 426 8.91 -16.93 -3.12
CA SER A 426 7.71 -16.31 -3.71
C SER A 426 6.70 -15.91 -2.64
N PHE A 427 6.44 -14.62 -2.51
CA PHE A 427 5.48 -14.10 -1.53
C PHE A 427 4.07 -14.61 -1.81
N THR A 428 3.66 -14.61 -3.07
CA THR A 428 2.33 -15.08 -3.49
C THR A 428 2.07 -16.53 -3.07
N ASP A 429 3.10 -17.38 -3.10
CA ASP A 429 2.94 -18.80 -2.80
C ASP A 429 3.21 -19.16 -1.34
N THR A 430 4.03 -18.37 -0.63
CA THR A 430 4.54 -18.75 0.70
C THR A 430 4.28 -17.73 1.81
N GLY A 431 4.02 -16.47 1.47
CA GLY A 431 3.93 -15.38 2.44
C GLY A 431 5.28 -14.90 2.99
N ASP A 432 6.38 -15.32 2.38
CA ASP A 432 7.73 -14.95 2.84
C ASP A 432 8.05 -13.50 2.50
N CYS A 433 8.25 -12.67 3.52
CA CYS A 433 8.53 -11.24 3.37
C CYS A 433 9.46 -10.74 4.46
N LEU A 434 10.02 -9.55 4.26
CA LEU A 434 11.02 -8.96 5.13
C LEU A 434 10.70 -7.50 5.44
N LEU A 435 10.87 -7.11 6.70
CA LEU A 435 10.86 -5.72 7.13
C LEU A 435 12.27 -5.18 7.27
N LEU A 436 12.51 -3.98 6.72
CA LEU A 436 13.57 -3.10 7.17
C LEU A 436 12.91 -2.03 8.04
N ARG A 437 13.16 -2.09 9.34
CA ARG A 437 12.48 -1.26 10.34
C ARG A 437 13.20 0.06 10.59
N ASN A 438 12.44 1.08 10.96
CA ASN A 438 13.00 2.28 11.56
C ASN A 438 13.56 1.96 12.96
N THR A 439 14.73 2.49 13.28
CA THR A 439 15.39 2.33 14.59
C THR A 439 15.61 3.67 15.27
N GLY A 440 14.89 4.72 14.85
CA GLY A 440 14.96 6.08 15.40
C GLY A 440 14.31 6.24 16.76
N ASP A 441 13.78 7.43 17.02
CA ASP A 441 13.15 7.78 18.31
C ASP A 441 11.81 7.06 18.57
N ASP A 442 11.21 6.49 17.52
CA ASP A 442 10.06 5.62 17.60
C ASP A 442 10.49 4.18 17.29
N PRO A 443 10.95 3.41 18.29
CA PRO A 443 11.45 2.07 18.07
C PRO A 443 10.31 1.13 17.69
N TRP A 444 10.56 0.31 16.67
CA TRP A 444 9.63 -0.72 16.23
C TRP A 444 9.22 -1.68 17.37
N ASN A 445 7.95 -1.90 17.51
CA ASN A 445 7.34 -2.66 18.59
C ASN A 445 6.93 -4.10 18.21
N GLU A 446 7.43 -4.62 17.09
CA GLU A 446 7.12 -5.95 16.54
C GLU A 446 5.64 -6.12 16.12
N THR A 447 5.02 -5.03 15.72
CA THR A 447 3.63 -5.01 15.24
C THR A 447 3.56 -4.40 13.83
N PRO A 448 2.45 -4.57 13.09
CA PRO A 448 2.27 -3.87 11.82
C PRO A 448 2.03 -2.36 11.97
N TYR A 449 1.88 -1.85 13.21
CA TYR A 449 1.58 -0.44 13.51
C TYR A 449 2.84 0.35 13.79
N ASP A 450 3.68 0.47 12.75
CA ASP A 450 4.97 1.14 12.85
C ASP A 450 5.39 1.72 11.49
N GLU A 451 6.57 2.33 11.40
CA GLU A 451 7.19 2.76 10.17
C GLU A 451 8.30 1.79 9.74
N TYR A 452 8.18 1.25 8.52
CA TYR A 452 9.15 0.29 7.98
C TYR A 452 9.10 0.24 6.46
N LEU A 453 10.16 -0.32 5.85
CA LEU A 453 10.06 -0.80 4.47
C LEU A 453 9.65 -2.27 4.48
N MET A 454 8.64 -2.59 3.66
CA MET A 454 8.19 -3.96 3.42
C MET A 454 8.76 -4.46 2.10
N LEU A 455 9.42 -5.61 2.12
CA LEU A 455 10.02 -6.26 0.98
C LEU A 455 9.35 -7.61 0.73
N GLU A 456 8.82 -7.80 -0.48
CA GLU A 456 8.16 -9.04 -0.90
C GLU A 456 8.57 -9.44 -2.31
N TYR A 457 8.88 -10.72 -2.52
CA TYR A 457 9.20 -11.24 -3.85
C TYR A 457 7.92 -11.64 -4.58
N VAL A 458 7.41 -10.75 -5.42
CA VAL A 458 6.16 -10.94 -6.15
C VAL A 458 6.40 -11.85 -7.35
N THR A 459 5.52 -12.83 -7.55
CA THR A 459 5.58 -13.76 -8.68
C THR A 459 4.23 -13.80 -9.42
N PRO A 460 4.23 -14.07 -10.74
CA PRO A 460 3.02 -14.22 -11.53
C PRO A 460 2.38 -15.61 -11.34
N THR A 461 2.21 -16.02 -10.08
CA THR A 461 1.68 -17.33 -9.65
C THR A 461 0.42 -17.15 -8.80
N GLY A 462 -0.23 -18.23 -8.40
CA GLY A 462 -1.38 -18.18 -7.52
C GLY A 462 -2.49 -17.25 -8.03
N VAL A 463 -2.98 -16.37 -7.18
CA VAL A 463 -4.01 -15.38 -7.53
C VAL A 463 -3.53 -14.30 -8.50
N ASN A 464 -2.21 -14.09 -8.61
CA ASN A 464 -1.62 -13.16 -9.58
C ASN A 464 -1.57 -13.73 -11.01
N ALA A 465 -1.67 -15.05 -11.18
CA ALA A 465 -1.37 -15.71 -12.45
C ALA A 465 -2.20 -15.20 -13.64
N LYS A 466 -3.46 -14.90 -13.43
CA LYS A 466 -4.34 -14.37 -14.49
C LYS A 466 -4.10 -12.88 -14.70
N ASP A 467 -4.02 -12.11 -13.66
CA ASP A 467 -3.83 -10.66 -13.70
C ASP A 467 -2.48 -10.25 -14.30
N SER A 468 -1.49 -11.14 -14.27
CA SER A 468 -0.19 -10.93 -14.92
C SER A 468 -0.19 -11.16 -16.44
N GLN A 469 -1.23 -11.77 -17.02
CA GLN A 469 -1.26 -12.17 -18.43
C GLN A 469 -1.76 -11.09 -19.39
N GLY A 470 -2.19 -9.97 -18.89
CA GLY A 470 -2.77 -8.90 -19.70
C GLY A 470 -4.28 -9.01 -19.85
N TYR A 471 -4.92 -7.88 -19.66
CA TYR A 471 -6.37 -7.77 -19.78
C TYR A 471 -6.83 -7.65 -21.23
N PRO A 472 -8.06 -8.05 -21.52
CA PRO A 472 -8.69 -7.71 -22.79
C PRO A 472 -8.77 -6.19 -22.98
N GLU A 473 -8.65 -5.75 -24.24
CA GLU A 473 -8.64 -4.32 -24.62
C GLU A 473 -9.81 -3.48 -24.06
N TRP A 474 -10.93 -4.12 -23.79
CA TRP A 474 -12.14 -3.45 -23.30
C TRP A 474 -12.13 -3.11 -21.81
N VAL A 475 -11.20 -3.67 -21.02
CA VAL A 475 -11.13 -3.42 -19.57
C VAL A 475 -10.57 -2.03 -19.25
N PHE A 476 -9.44 -1.66 -19.87
CA PHE A 476 -8.74 -0.41 -19.61
C PHE A 476 -8.68 0.54 -20.81
N GLY A 477 -9.42 0.25 -21.89
CA GLY A 477 -9.38 1.03 -23.11
C GLY A 477 -8.20 0.69 -24.03
N GLN A 478 -8.16 1.34 -25.20
CA GLN A 478 -7.28 0.94 -26.31
C GLN A 478 -5.77 1.11 -26.07
N GLY A 479 -5.37 1.83 -25.04
CA GLY A 479 -3.94 2.06 -24.74
C GLY A 479 -3.25 0.89 -24.02
N ASN A 480 -4.02 -0.01 -23.43
CA ASN A 480 -3.50 -1.00 -22.46
C ASN A 480 -3.62 -2.44 -22.94
N LYS A 481 -3.78 -2.62 -24.24
CA LYS A 481 -3.89 -3.95 -24.83
C LYS A 481 -2.61 -4.75 -24.61
N GLY A 482 -2.75 -5.88 -23.93
CA GLY A 482 -1.65 -6.82 -23.71
C GLY A 482 -0.75 -6.46 -22.50
N THR A 483 -1.11 -5.43 -21.73
CA THR A 483 -0.50 -5.20 -20.41
C THR A 483 -1.29 -5.97 -19.35
N GLY A 484 -0.59 -6.54 -18.37
CA GLY A 484 -1.22 -7.16 -17.21
C GLY A 484 -1.75 -6.10 -16.24
N GLY A 485 -2.64 -6.50 -15.37
CA GLY A 485 -3.04 -5.69 -14.22
C GLY A 485 -2.00 -5.75 -13.10
N THR A 486 -1.09 -6.72 -13.15
CA THR A 486 0.04 -6.87 -12.23
C THR A 486 1.30 -7.31 -12.97
N PHE A 487 2.38 -7.58 -12.26
CA PHE A 487 3.70 -7.87 -12.82
C PHE A 487 3.74 -9.18 -13.61
N ALA A 488 4.24 -9.12 -14.86
CA ALA A 488 4.30 -10.27 -15.75
C ALA A 488 5.47 -11.23 -15.46
N LYS A 489 6.46 -10.79 -14.69
CA LYS A 489 7.65 -11.56 -14.29
C LYS A 489 7.92 -11.38 -12.81
N PRO A 490 8.67 -12.31 -12.19
CA PRO A 490 9.07 -12.16 -10.80
C PRO A 490 9.94 -10.93 -10.56
N GLY A 491 9.80 -10.32 -9.38
CA GLY A 491 10.63 -9.21 -8.92
C GLY A 491 10.34 -8.82 -7.49
N LEU A 492 11.21 -8.04 -6.90
CA LEU A 492 11.07 -7.58 -5.52
C LEU A 492 10.30 -6.26 -5.48
N ARG A 493 9.13 -6.27 -4.88
CA ARG A 493 8.40 -5.06 -4.52
C ARG A 493 8.91 -4.54 -3.19
N VAL A 494 9.18 -3.24 -3.13
CA VAL A 494 9.56 -2.53 -1.91
C VAL A 494 8.53 -1.44 -1.67
N SER A 495 7.95 -1.41 -0.48
CA SER A 495 6.99 -0.39 -0.09
C SER A 495 7.44 0.29 1.21
N HIS A 496 7.30 1.61 1.27
CA HIS A 496 7.40 2.37 2.51
C HIS A 496 6.04 2.36 3.19
N ILE A 497 6.01 1.84 4.38
CA ILE A 497 4.82 1.75 5.23
C ILE A 497 4.99 2.72 6.40
N ASP A 498 3.99 3.55 6.62
CA ASP A 498 3.88 4.33 7.84
C ASP A 498 2.49 4.12 8.45
N ASN A 499 2.44 3.23 9.42
CA ASN A 499 1.20 2.84 10.08
C ASN A 499 1.29 3.06 11.60
N ARG A 500 2.13 4.00 12.03
CA ARG A 500 2.28 4.33 13.45
C ARG A 500 0.97 4.80 14.06
N LEU A 501 0.81 4.52 15.33
CA LEU A 501 -0.37 4.90 16.10
C LEU A 501 -0.13 6.15 16.93
N VAL A 502 -1.16 6.98 17.03
CA VAL A 502 -1.18 8.15 17.90
C VAL A 502 -2.40 8.13 18.83
N GLN A 503 -2.23 8.79 19.96
CA GLN A 503 -3.31 9.14 20.88
C GLN A 503 -3.31 10.64 21.12
N LEU A 504 -4.48 11.20 21.37
CA LEU A 504 -4.61 12.54 21.93
C LEU A 504 -4.73 12.41 23.44
N VAL A 505 -3.87 13.11 24.15
CA VAL A 505 -3.83 13.12 25.62
C VAL A 505 -4.00 14.54 26.13
N GLY A 506 -4.89 14.76 27.11
CA GLY A 506 -5.21 16.10 27.60
C GLY A 506 -5.87 16.12 28.97
N ASP A 507 -6.71 17.12 29.22
CA ASP A 507 -7.29 17.33 30.55
C ASP A 507 -8.62 16.59 30.74
N GLU A 508 -9.53 16.63 29.74
CA GLU A 508 -10.85 16.00 29.82
C GLU A 508 -11.23 15.38 28.50
N VAL A 509 -11.90 14.22 28.54
CA VAL A 509 -12.45 13.54 27.37
C VAL A 509 -13.94 13.88 27.23
N ASP A 510 -14.35 14.23 26.02
CA ASP A 510 -15.75 14.29 25.60
C ASP A 510 -16.02 13.19 24.59
N GLU A 511 -16.44 12.04 25.07
CA GLU A 511 -16.74 10.86 24.23
C GLU A 511 -17.89 11.10 23.23
N LYS A 512 -18.79 12.05 23.52
CA LYS A 512 -19.91 12.36 22.64
C LYS A 512 -19.45 13.12 21.39
N ASN A 513 -18.50 14.03 21.55
CA ASN A 513 -17.93 14.83 20.48
C ASN A 513 -16.57 14.31 20.01
N TYR A 514 -16.11 13.19 20.57
CA TYR A 514 -14.82 12.56 20.24
C TYR A 514 -13.62 13.51 20.39
N THR A 515 -13.60 14.31 21.46
CA THR A 515 -12.57 15.32 21.70
C THR A 515 -11.90 15.16 23.05
N VAL A 516 -10.68 15.66 23.15
CA VAL A 516 -9.94 15.81 24.40
C VAL A 516 -9.54 17.28 24.53
N THR A 517 -9.82 17.89 25.68
CA THR A 517 -9.51 19.31 25.92
C THR A 517 -8.01 19.49 26.19
N ASN A 518 -7.44 20.58 25.67
CA ASN A 518 -6.00 20.87 25.74
C ASN A 518 -5.13 19.69 25.28
N ALA A 519 -5.60 18.99 24.23
CA ALA A 519 -4.97 17.79 23.74
C ALA A 519 -3.59 18.08 23.13
N ARG A 520 -2.68 17.13 23.37
CA ARG A 520 -1.43 16.95 22.62
C ARG A 520 -1.42 15.56 22.00
N ALA A 521 -0.82 15.42 20.84
CA ALA A 521 -0.58 14.13 20.22
C ALA A 521 0.66 13.48 20.86
N ILE A 522 0.59 12.17 21.05
CA ILE A 522 1.72 11.32 21.42
C ILE A 522 1.69 10.07 20.55
N TYR A 523 2.83 9.48 20.27
CA TYR A 523 2.88 8.13 19.73
C TYR A 523 2.37 7.14 20.78
N SER A 524 1.69 6.12 20.31
CA SER A 524 1.11 5.07 21.15
C SER A 524 1.73 3.73 20.83
N ASP A 525 2.54 3.21 21.74
CA ASP A 525 3.07 1.84 21.66
C ASP A 525 2.04 0.80 22.12
N THR A 526 0.93 1.28 22.68
CA THR A 526 -0.12 0.44 23.24
C THR A 526 -1.38 0.62 22.42
N LEU A 527 -1.85 -0.47 21.85
CA LEU A 527 -3.14 -0.52 21.20
C LEU A 527 -4.24 -0.43 22.27
N THR A 528 -5.00 0.65 22.27
CA THR A 528 -6.19 0.84 23.11
C THR A 528 -7.36 1.28 22.25
N ASN A 529 -8.52 0.70 22.52
CA ASN A 529 -9.75 0.97 21.79
C ASN A 529 -10.77 1.76 22.62
N ILE A 530 -10.36 2.31 23.76
CA ILE A 530 -11.25 3.02 24.67
C ILE A 530 -10.79 4.46 24.92
N TYR A 531 -11.76 5.33 25.19
CA TYR A 531 -11.52 6.59 25.86
C TYR A 531 -11.34 6.36 27.36
N GLY A 532 -10.48 7.09 27.98
CA GLY A 532 -10.25 6.92 29.41
C GLY A 532 -9.38 7.98 30.04
N TYR A 533 -8.94 7.68 31.25
CA TYR A 533 -7.97 8.48 32.00
C TYR A 533 -6.82 7.59 32.44
N ASP A 534 -5.62 8.09 32.29
CA ASP A 534 -4.42 7.41 32.78
C ASP A 534 -4.29 7.51 34.32
N THR A 535 -3.23 6.93 34.86
CA THR A 535 -2.97 6.94 36.31
C THR A 535 -2.66 8.31 36.88
N GLU A 536 -2.34 9.28 36.05
CA GLU A 536 -2.09 10.68 36.40
C GLU A 536 -3.35 11.54 36.25
N GLY A 537 -4.46 10.94 35.83
CA GLY A 537 -5.74 11.61 35.58
C GLY A 537 -5.80 12.39 34.30
N LYS A 538 -4.93 12.07 33.32
CA LYS A 538 -4.98 12.63 31.98
C LYS A 538 -5.94 11.83 31.11
N ALA A 539 -6.83 12.52 30.41
CA ALA A 539 -7.75 11.94 29.45
C ALA A 539 -7.01 11.51 28.19
N PHE A 540 -7.38 10.37 27.62
CA PHE A 540 -6.83 9.88 26.36
C PHE A 540 -7.90 9.36 25.41
N THR A 541 -7.58 9.42 24.09
CA THR A 541 -8.38 8.80 23.04
C THR A 541 -7.96 7.35 22.78
N PRO A 542 -8.77 6.55 22.09
CA PRO A 542 -8.28 5.34 21.45
C PRO A 542 -7.05 5.62 20.58
N SER A 543 -6.18 4.63 20.44
CA SER A 543 -5.09 4.65 19.47
C SER A 543 -5.65 4.68 18.06
N HIS A 544 -5.05 5.44 17.17
CA HIS A 544 -5.46 5.50 15.78
C HIS A 544 -4.25 5.64 14.85
N GLN A 545 -4.39 5.15 13.63
CA GLN A 545 -3.35 5.27 12.62
C GLN A 545 -3.08 6.73 12.30
N ILE A 546 -1.80 7.06 12.16
CA ILE A 546 -1.35 8.40 11.77
C ILE A 546 -1.43 8.61 10.27
N SER A 547 -1.49 7.54 9.50
CA SER A 547 -1.31 7.51 8.06
C SER A 547 -2.60 7.24 7.28
N SER A 548 -2.62 7.67 6.02
CA SER A 548 -3.67 7.35 5.04
C SER A 548 -3.17 7.60 3.62
N ASN A 549 -3.62 6.77 2.68
CA ASN A 549 -3.45 7.04 1.25
C ASN A 549 -4.63 7.79 0.64
N THR A 550 -5.81 7.73 1.27
CA THR A 550 -7.07 8.12 0.61
C THR A 550 -7.24 9.63 0.41
N SER A 551 -7.02 10.43 1.44
CA SER A 551 -7.28 11.88 1.35
C SER A 551 -6.33 12.74 2.17
N SER A 552 -5.58 12.11 3.07
CA SER A 552 -4.68 12.78 4.00
C SER A 552 -3.29 12.19 3.90
N ALA A 553 -2.30 13.04 3.98
CA ALA A 553 -0.95 12.57 4.23
C ALA A 553 -0.85 12.03 5.66
N SER A 554 0.08 11.15 5.88
CA SER A 554 0.51 10.75 7.21
C SER A 554 1.04 11.96 7.98
N ALA A 555 1.14 11.85 9.28
CA ALA A 555 1.61 12.92 10.13
C ALA A 555 2.79 12.47 11.02
N GLU A 556 3.55 13.43 11.49
CA GLU A 556 4.57 13.29 12.51
C GLU A 556 4.12 13.96 13.81
N VAL A 557 4.52 13.42 14.96
CA VAL A 557 4.31 14.07 16.25
C VAL A 557 5.50 14.96 16.56
N ILE A 558 5.33 16.27 16.40
CA ILE A 558 6.37 17.26 16.66
C ILE A 558 5.91 18.17 17.80
N ASN A 559 6.65 18.21 18.89
CA ASN A 559 6.34 19.03 20.08
C ASN A 559 4.90 18.85 20.61
N GLY A 560 4.36 17.64 20.50
CA GLY A 560 2.99 17.32 20.93
C GLY A 560 1.89 17.80 19.99
N GLY A 561 2.22 18.19 18.77
CA GLY A 561 1.29 18.47 17.69
C GLY A 561 1.52 17.53 16.50
N LEU A 562 0.48 17.33 15.69
CA LEU A 562 0.61 16.57 14.44
C LEU A 562 1.10 17.50 13.33
N TYR A 563 2.18 17.11 12.68
CA TYR A 563 2.72 17.76 11.48
C TYR A 563 2.43 16.90 10.27
N TYR A 564 1.67 17.41 9.31
CA TYR A 564 1.27 16.71 8.09
C TYR A 564 2.17 17.06 6.94
N ASP A 565 2.62 16.03 6.20
CA ASP A 565 3.35 16.19 4.94
C ASP A 565 2.65 15.40 3.83
N SER A 566 2.50 16.01 2.66
CA SER A 566 1.87 15.37 1.50
C SER A 566 2.68 14.20 0.94
N ASN A 567 3.93 14.06 1.34
CA ASN A 567 4.79 12.93 0.96
C ASN A 567 4.63 11.72 1.88
N PHE A 568 4.02 11.88 3.05
CA PHE A 568 3.77 10.78 3.95
C PHE A 568 2.57 9.97 3.48
N ARG A 569 2.72 8.65 3.41
CA ARG A 569 1.69 7.72 2.95
C ARG A 569 1.66 6.48 3.84
N GLU A 570 0.48 5.90 3.98
CA GLU A 570 0.29 4.64 4.68
C GLU A 570 1.05 3.50 3.99
N ASN A 571 0.98 3.45 2.68
CA ASN A 571 1.64 2.45 1.83
C ASN A 571 2.04 3.09 0.51
N ALA A 572 3.32 3.22 0.28
CA ALA A 572 3.87 3.79 -0.95
C ALA A 572 4.93 2.87 -1.57
N ILE A 573 4.74 2.50 -2.82
CA ILE A 573 5.74 1.73 -3.55
C ILE A 573 7.00 2.55 -3.80
N ILE A 574 8.15 1.92 -3.71
CA ILE A 574 9.45 2.50 -4.00
C ILE A 574 9.98 1.89 -5.30
N THR A 575 10.28 2.72 -6.27
CA THR A 575 10.80 2.27 -7.56
C THR A 575 12.32 2.43 -7.67
N PRO A 576 13.00 1.55 -8.43
CA PRO A 576 14.46 1.63 -8.61
C PRO A 576 14.92 2.89 -9.35
N ASP A 577 14.13 3.40 -10.28
CA ASP A 577 14.46 4.56 -11.13
C ASP A 577 14.10 5.91 -10.50
N GLY A 578 13.32 5.88 -9.43
CA GLY A 578 12.91 7.08 -8.74
C GLY A 578 11.96 7.96 -9.51
N ASN A 579 11.16 7.40 -10.41
CA ASN A 579 10.25 8.16 -11.25
C ASN A 579 8.85 8.24 -10.64
N ASP A 580 8.58 9.33 -9.92
CA ASP A 580 7.30 9.56 -9.26
C ASP A 580 6.15 9.84 -10.25
N ASP A 581 6.46 10.22 -11.49
CA ASP A 581 5.45 10.52 -12.52
C ASP A 581 4.72 9.26 -13.00
N ASP A 582 5.28 8.06 -12.78
CA ASP A 582 4.69 6.79 -13.19
C ASP A 582 3.38 6.48 -12.47
N PHE A 583 3.14 7.09 -11.31
CA PHE A 583 1.94 6.88 -10.50
C PHE A 583 0.94 8.03 -10.57
N ASN A 584 1.19 9.02 -11.42
CA ASN A 584 0.39 10.21 -11.54
C ASN A 584 -0.41 10.26 -12.85
N GLY A 585 -1.70 10.51 -12.76
CA GLY A 585 -2.56 10.86 -13.87
C GLY A 585 -2.76 9.75 -14.91
N ASN A 586 -2.84 10.14 -16.17
CA ASN A 586 -3.07 9.21 -17.29
C ASN A 586 -1.89 8.25 -17.57
N TYR A 587 -0.72 8.53 -17.05
CA TYR A 587 0.47 7.67 -17.19
C TYR A 587 0.37 6.44 -16.29
N ALA A 588 -0.31 6.55 -15.18
CA ALA A 588 -0.42 5.54 -14.17
C ALA A 588 -1.04 4.22 -14.70
N VAL A 589 -2.13 4.32 -15.44
CA VAL A 589 -2.78 3.13 -16.04
C VAL A 589 -1.90 2.50 -17.13
N ALA A 590 -1.10 3.27 -17.85
CA ALA A 590 -0.17 2.75 -18.86
C ALA A 590 1.02 2.00 -18.23
N ASN A 591 1.35 2.33 -16.99
CA ASN A 591 2.49 1.75 -16.25
C ASN A 591 2.07 0.71 -15.20
N MET A 592 0.77 0.40 -15.11
CA MET A 592 0.26 -0.64 -14.21
C MET A 592 1.01 -1.95 -14.43
N GLY A 593 1.57 -2.51 -13.35
CA GLY A 593 2.36 -3.74 -13.42
C GLY A 593 3.66 -3.63 -14.22
N ALA A 594 4.19 -2.41 -14.43
CA ALA A 594 5.46 -2.22 -15.11
C ALA A 594 6.60 -2.92 -14.36
N GLN A 595 7.33 -3.77 -15.07
CA GLN A 595 8.42 -4.56 -14.47
C GLN A 595 9.55 -3.69 -13.95
N SER A 596 9.73 -2.47 -14.51
CA SER A 596 10.71 -1.47 -14.04
C SER A 596 10.45 -0.95 -12.63
N HIS A 597 9.25 -1.13 -12.10
CA HIS A 597 8.92 -0.73 -10.71
C HIS A 597 9.46 -1.72 -9.67
N LEU A 598 9.90 -2.90 -10.09
CA LEU A 598 10.46 -3.92 -9.20
C LEU A 598 11.98 -3.87 -9.18
N PHE A 599 12.55 -4.19 -8.02
CA PHE A 599 13.97 -4.48 -7.89
C PHE A 599 14.25 -5.93 -8.31
N GLY A 600 15.39 -6.15 -8.96
CA GLY A 600 15.79 -7.46 -9.41
C GLY A 600 16.84 -7.40 -10.51
N LEU A 601 17.25 -8.58 -10.98
CA LEU A 601 18.23 -8.68 -12.07
C LEU A 601 17.61 -8.25 -13.42
N SER A 602 18.42 -7.67 -14.27
CA SER A 602 18.02 -7.23 -15.61
C SER A 602 17.50 -8.35 -16.51
N THR A 603 17.84 -9.62 -16.21
CA THR A 603 17.30 -10.79 -16.90
C THR A 603 15.78 -10.96 -16.71
N TYR A 604 15.23 -10.34 -15.67
CA TYR A 604 13.79 -10.28 -15.38
C TYR A 604 13.14 -8.96 -15.78
N ASP A 605 13.87 -8.11 -16.52
CA ASP A 605 13.45 -6.77 -16.93
C ASP A 605 13.13 -5.82 -15.76
N CYS A 606 13.66 -6.11 -14.57
CA CYS A 606 13.53 -5.26 -13.39
C CYS A 606 14.27 -3.93 -13.56
N GLY A 607 13.80 -2.88 -12.90
CA GLY A 607 14.33 -1.52 -13.02
C GLY A 607 15.70 -1.31 -12.37
N GLY A 608 16.09 -2.16 -11.41
CA GLY A 608 17.40 -2.09 -10.77
C GLY A 608 17.66 -3.24 -9.82
N ASP A 609 18.93 -3.52 -9.58
CA ASP A 609 19.41 -4.61 -8.71
C ASP A 609 19.99 -4.11 -7.37
N PHE A 610 19.89 -2.80 -7.13
CA PHE A 610 20.44 -2.15 -5.95
C PHE A 610 19.46 -1.13 -5.37
N PHE A 611 19.37 -1.12 -4.05
CA PHE A 611 18.56 -0.17 -3.29
C PHE A 611 19.41 0.58 -2.28
N SER A 612 19.30 1.89 -2.28
CA SER A 612 19.73 2.76 -1.19
C SER A 612 18.83 3.99 -1.12
N SER A 613 18.95 4.73 -0.03
CA SER A 613 18.21 5.99 0.14
C SER A 613 18.49 7.07 -0.91
N TYR A 614 19.43 6.83 -1.82
CA TYR A 614 19.81 7.81 -2.85
C TYR A 614 19.58 7.31 -4.28
N THR A 615 19.52 6.00 -4.48
CA THR A 615 19.35 5.39 -5.81
C THR A 615 17.92 4.98 -6.11
N ALA A 616 17.09 4.90 -5.08
CA ALA A 616 15.67 4.64 -5.21
C ALA A 616 14.88 5.84 -4.67
N SER A 617 13.70 6.06 -5.16
CA SER A 617 12.79 7.05 -4.60
C SER A 617 11.47 6.41 -4.21
N GLY A 618 10.81 7.03 -3.25
CA GLY A 618 9.44 6.70 -2.91
C GLY A 618 8.48 7.60 -3.68
N PHE A 619 7.23 7.25 -3.65
CA PHE A 619 6.16 8.09 -4.18
C PHE A 619 6.24 9.49 -3.55
N PHE A 620 6.23 10.51 -4.38
CA PHE A 620 6.41 11.92 -3.99
C PHE A 620 7.75 12.29 -3.32
N SER A 621 8.72 11.41 -3.29
CA SER A 621 10.02 11.70 -2.71
C SER A 621 11.15 11.42 -3.68
N LYS A 622 12.12 12.32 -3.73
CA LYS A 622 13.36 12.14 -4.51
C LYS A 622 14.44 11.38 -3.76
N LYS A 623 14.19 11.08 -2.50
CA LYS A 623 15.09 10.40 -1.60
C LYS A 623 14.27 9.61 -0.60
N VAL A 624 14.57 8.34 -0.45
CA VAL A 624 13.93 7.51 0.57
C VAL A 624 14.58 7.78 1.92
N THR A 625 13.80 8.32 2.83
CA THR A 625 14.15 8.52 4.24
C THR A 625 12.99 8.05 5.08
N TRP A 626 13.22 7.84 6.35
CA TRP A 626 12.12 7.78 7.30
C TRP A 626 11.37 9.12 7.34
N ASN A 627 10.14 9.12 7.78
CA ASN A 627 9.31 10.34 7.81
C ASN A 627 9.85 11.42 8.76
N ASP A 628 10.64 11.05 9.77
CA ASP A 628 11.39 11.98 10.62
C ASP A 628 12.59 12.63 9.90
N GLY A 629 12.88 12.23 8.67
CA GLY A 629 14.00 12.70 7.85
C GLY A 629 15.32 11.99 8.12
N SER A 630 15.36 11.01 9.03
CA SER A 630 16.55 10.21 9.28
C SER A 630 16.82 9.25 8.12
N GLN A 631 18.08 8.81 7.99
CA GLN A 631 18.50 7.91 6.92
C GLN A 631 18.17 6.46 7.24
N LEU A 632 17.92 5.67 6.20
CA LEU A 632 17.76 4.24 6.32
C LEU A 632 19.03 3.59 6.87
N ASN A 633 18.85 2.59 7.72
CA ASN A 633 19.97 1.91 8.37
C ASN A 633 20.70 0.92 7.46
N TYR A 634 20.05 0.46 6.41
CA TYR A 634 20.58 -0.53 5.48
C TYR A 634 20.26 -0.18 4.04
N SER A 635 21.14 -0.64 3.17
CA SER A 635 20.94 -0.78 1.74
C SER A 635 21.02 -2.25 1.36
N PHE A 636 20.59 -2.62 0.17
CA PHE A 636 20.74 -3.99 -0.31
C PHE A 636 21.08 -4.06 -1.79
N SER A 637 21.66 -5.19 -2.19
CA SER A 637 21.79 -5.59 -3.59
C SER A 637 21.16 -6.94 -3.84
N VAL A 638 20.62 -7.14 -5.04
CA VAL A 638 20.13 -8.43 -5.52
C VAL A 638 21.34 -9.23 -6.01
N ILE A 639 21.61 -10.37 -5.38
CA ILE A 639 22.78 -11.22 -5.73
C ILE A 639 22.38 -12.50 -6.46
N ALA A 640 21.14 -12.94 -6.35
CA ALA A 640 20.57 -14.05 -7.10
C ALA A 640 19.06 -13.88 -7.23
N GLN A 641 18.51 -14.37 -8.33
CA GLN A 641 17.08 -14.36 -8.61
C GLN A 641 16.75 -15.53 -9.54
N ASP A 642 15.67 -16.24 -9.23
CA ASP A 642 15.04 -17.24 -10.08
C ASP A 642 13.50 -17.06 -10.06
N ASP A 643 12.77 -17.93 -10.74
CA ASP A 643 11.31 -17.79 -10.86
C ASP A 643 10.57 -17.92 -9.52
N ASN A 644 11.21 -18.47 -8.48
CA ASN A 644 10.58 -18.78 -7.21
C ASN A 644 11.19 -18.03 -6.01
N SER A 645 12.36 -17.44 -6.18
CA SER A 645 13.08 -16.81 -5.06
C SER A 645 14.04 -15.73 -5.49
N ILE A 646 14.35 -14.84 -4.55
CA ILE A 646 15.37 -13.80 -4.68
C ILE A 646 16.29 -13.84 -3.47
N THR A 647 17.58 -13.58 -3.69
CA THR A 647 18.54 -13.44 -2.61
C THR A 647 19.10 -12.03 -2.58
N LEU A 648 18.95 -11.40 -1.43
CA LEU A 648 19.39 -10.03 -1.15
C LEU A 648 20.62 -10.07 -0.25
N ARG A 649 21.57 -9.18 -0.51
CA ARG A 649 22.68 -8.91 0.39
C ARG A 649 22.48 -7.52 0.97
N PHE A 650 22.36 -7.47 2.29
CA PHE A 650 22.21 -6.24 3.05
C PHE A 650 23.54 -5.69 3.52
N TYR A 651 23.60 -4.38 3.62
CA TYR A 651 24.76 -3.61 4.04
C TYR A 651 24.30 -2.47 4.96
N LYS A 652 24.88 -2.44 6.16
CA LYS A 652 24.57 -1.40 7.14
C LYS A 652 25.11 -0.04 6.69
N ASN A 653 24.28 0.96 6.74
CA ASN A 653 24.68 2.35 6.50
C ASN A 653 25.42 2.90 7.72
N PHE A 654 26.45 3.74 7.50
CA PHE A 654 27.28 4.30 8.57
C PHE A 654 27.12 5.81 8.69
#